data_bca88f63f12e92d6799eda46937359e0
#
_entry.id   bca88f63f12e92d6799eda46937359e0
#
_cell.length_a   1.000
_cell.length_b   1.000
_cell.length_c   1.000
_cell.angle_alpha   90.00
_cell.angle_beta   90.00
_cell.angle_gamma   90.00
#
_symmetry.space_group_name_H-M   'P 1'
#
loop_
_entity.id
_entity.type
_entity.pdbx_description
1 polymer ?
#
loop_
_entity_poly.entity_id
_entity_poly.type
_entity_poly.pdbx_seq_one_letter_code
_entity_poly.pdbx_strand_id
1 'polypeptide(L)'
;MHKICQNWLGKWLRSTLTVCLITLAALVQPGMAQSGLTCQDSLTGQILGKDRKGASPVTPLPGATIYLKETRQGAAADANGYFRLTNLCPGRYTAEYRFEGYVMLVRQIQVPNSNQTSSADSVITLIAENITLQEVVVTEHRSEAKQLLQVESELSGQALAATRGQSLGESLKTLTGLYSIQTGPSISKPVIHGLYSNRIITLNNGIRQEDQQWGSEHAPQIDPFIASRVTVIKGAASIRYGSDAIGGVILVEPKAMPTTPGVGGEVNLVGATNGRMGVASAFLEGAFGKKLTGLSWRLQGTLKRSGYVRAPNYFLENTSYHETNFSGDIHYDYRRVGLEVYYSQFNTKVGLFTGAQVGSLADLYAAISRPEPIVQPGFSYDLDRPYQQVSHGLLKVRAYLRTSQRGTLTATFARQQNERREYDYVPFSGSLNPELYLKLVTHTGDLIWEHSAKPDKAGGVWSGSVGINTITQGNVREFLFLIPNFRNYGAGGFAIERYARNRWTLEAGLRYDYRWLRAYFLDEPTNTVYNQTHNWRNVTGSLGASYQLRPDLTLTTNLSTAWRAPNVADLYSNGLHQSAVAYEIGNPNLNPEQAFNGNLVLAYSGKRLTAEVGFYNNRINNYIYLKPDSVPIIRQRGAFPAYTYTQVNATFRGFDASFSYKFTSHLSLVSKTSLLFAYDQTNQGYLVFIPPNRTDNSLRYETATWGQLTHVYAQLSSLYVARQNRAPAVTQRQENGQIIFTGDFSVPPPAYFLLGAEVGFSTAFGRQPLNIVLSSTNLANVSYRDYLNRFRYFTDEPGRNISLKINLPLTLSR
;
A
#
# COMPACT_ATOMS: atom_id res chain seq x y z
N MET A 1 11.76 28.72 31.00
CA MET A 1 12.17 28.46 29.62
C MET A 1 11.05 28.03 28.66
N HIS A 2 9.87 27.66 29.15
CA HIS A 2 8.78 27.16 28.30
C HIS A 2 7.93 28.23 27.59
N LYS A 3 7.99 29.49 28.01
CA LYS A 3 7.21 30.59 27.38
C LYS A 3 7.98 31.36 26.27
N ILE A 4 9.26 31.13 26.10
CA ILE A 4 10.09 31.80 25.08
C ILE A 4 10.07 31.03 23.73
N CYS A 5 9.91 29.71 23.75
CA CYS A 5 9.84 28.89 22.51
C CYS A 5 8.52 29.02 21.75
N GLN A 6 7.40 29.25 22.42
CA GLN A 6 6.08 29.37 21.73
C GLN A 6 5.93 30.68 20.93
N ASN A 7 6.62 31.74 21.33
CA ASN A 7 6.56 33.02 20.61
C ASN A 7 7.52 33.09 19.40
N TRP A 8 8.52 32.19 19.31
CA TRP A 8 9.49 32.17 18.20
C TRP A 8 8.95 31.38 16.99
N LEU A 9 8.29 30.27 17.20
CA LEU A 9 7.65 29.48 16.12
C LEU A 9 6.51 30.23 15.43
N GLY A 10 5.70 30.99 16.18
CA GLY A 10 4.59 31.77 15.62
C GLY A 10 5.03 32.96 14.75
N LYS A 11 6.20 33.52 15.02
CA LYS A 11 6.77 34.62 14.21
C LYS A 11 7.53 34.13 12.99
N TRP A 12 8.15 32.95 13.08
CA TRP A 12 8.87 32.35 11.95
C TRP A 12 7.92 31.81 10.86
N LEU A 13 6.79 31.19 11.27
CA LEU A 13 5.80 30.74 10.30
C LEU A 13 5.08 31.89 9.57
N ARG A 14 4.89 33.04 10.24
CA ARG A 14 4.28 34.22 9.57
C ARG A 14 5.23 34.91 8.62
N SER A 15 6.51 35.02 8.94
CA SER A 15 7.52 35.64 8.06
C SER A 15 7.89 34.76 6.86
N THR A 16 7.93 33.44 6.98
CA THR A 16 8.20 32.54 5.85
C THR A 16 7.03 32.41 4.89
N LEU A 17 5.78 32.43 5.37
CA LEU A 17 4.62 32.46 4.47
C LEU A 17 4.52 33.80 3.70
N THR A 18 4.85 34.91 4.33
CA THR A 18 4.81 36.24 3.69
C THR A 18 5.93 36.40 2.66
N VAL A 19 7.11 35.84 2.90
CA VAL A 19 8.23 35.86 1.93
C VAL A 19 7.94 34.92 0.74
N CYS A 20 7.32 33.75 0.95
CA CYS A 20 6.92 32.89 -0.15
C CYS A 20 5.79 33.48 -1.01
N LEU A 21 4.85 34.22 -0.41
CA LEU A 21 3.79 34.91 -1.17
C LEU A 21 4.30 36.14 -1.92
N ILE A 22 5.29 36.87 -1.40
CA ILE A 22 5.88 38.04 -2.07
C ILE A 22 6.82 37.62 -3.21
N THR A 23 7.54 36.51 -3.11
CA THR A 23 8.38 35.98 -4.19
C THR A 23 7.55 35.37 -5.33
N LEU A 24 6.32 34.86 -5.07
CA LEU A 24 5.41 34.43 -6.14
C LEU A 24 4.77 35.61 -6.88
N ALA A 25 4.59 36.76 -6.24
CA ALA A 25 4.01 37.96 -6.86
C ALA A 25 5.00 38.74 -7.74
N ALA A 26 6.31 38.57 -7.56
CA ALA A 26 7.36 39.29 -8.29
C ALA A 26 7.75 38.68 -9.65
N LEU A 27 7.16 37.54 -10.04
CA LEU A 27 7.45 36.83 -11.31
C LEU A 27 6.42 37.05 -12.42
N VAL A 28 5.46 37.94 -12.22
CA VAL A 28 4.52 38.32 -13.27
C VAL A 28 4.85 39.74 -13.73
N GLN A 29 5.79 39.88 -14.66
CA GLN A 29 5.94 41.10 -15.44
C GLN A 29 5.05 41.01 -16.69
N PRO A 30 4.20 42.01 -16.96
CA PRO A 30 3.47 42.09 -18.23
C PRO A 30 4.44 42.47 -19.33
N GLY A 31 4.63 41.56 -20.28
CA GLY A 31 5.35 41.88 -21.53
C GLY A 31 4.60 42.98 -22.34
N MET A 32 5.32 44.03 -22.67
CA MET A 32 4.86 45.13 -23.52
C MET A 32 4.40 44.62 -24.87
N ALA A 33 3.20 45.03 -25.29
CA ALA A 33 2.67 44.84 -26.61
C ALA A 33 3.49 45.61 -27.64
N GLN A 34 4.04 44.90 -28.64
CA GLN A 34 4.48 45.49 -29.89
C GLN A 34 3.26 45.66 -30.82
N SER A 35 3.11 46.88 -31.33
CA SER A 35 2.08 47.35 -32.21
C SER A 35 2.17 46.73 -33.59
N GLY A 36 1.01 46.32 -34.17
CA GLY A 36 0.64 46.57 -35.53
C GLY A 36 1.02 45.56 -36.59
N LEU A 37 0.29 44.46 -36.65
CA LEU A 37 -0.20 43.84 -37.89
C LEU A 37 -1.57 43.26 -37.55
N THR A 38 -2.63 43.80 -38.11
CA THR A 38 -4.00 43.27 -37.97
C THR A 38 -4.09 41.98 -38.75
N CYS A 39 -3.84 40.86 -38.09
CA CYS A 39 -4.02 39.54 -38.67
C CYS A 39 -5.53 39.20 -38.66
N GLN A 40 -6.14 38.98 -39.84
CA GLN A 40 -7.57 38.78 -39.98
C GLN A 40 -7.97 37.38 -40.50
N ASP A 41 -6.99 36.49 -40.68
CA ASP A 41 -7.26 35.15 -41.15
C ASP A 41 -7.92 34.26 -40.07
N SER A 42 -8.74 33.32 -40.50
CA SER A 42 -9.38 32.36 -39.61
C SER A 42 -9.12 30.93 -40.07
N LEU A 43 -8.95 30.04 -39.09
CA LEU A 43 -8.80 28.62 -39.30
C LEU A 43 -10.04 27.90 -38.78
N THR A 44 -10.66 27.10 -39.64
CA THR A 44 -11.81 26.26 -39.26
C THR A 44 -11.56 24.79 -39.61
N GLY A 45 -12.17 23.88 -38.87
CA GLY A 45 -12.12 22.46 -39.15
C GLY A 45 -13.06 21.68 -38.21
N GLN A 46 -13.13 20.38 -38.42
CA GLN A 46 -13.96 19.49 -37.64
C GLN A 46 -13.07 18.43 -36.96
N ILE A 47 -13.27 18.19 -35.66
CA ILE A 47 -12.58 17.18 -34.91
C ILE A 47 -13.53 16.01 -34.68
N LEU A 48 -13.14 14.84 -35.17
CA LEU A 48 -13.88 13.59 -35.07
C LEU A 48 -13.09 12.56 -34.27
N GLY A 49 -13.78 11.65 -33.63
CA GLY A 49 -13.22 10.51 -32.93
C GLY A 49 -13.36 9.21 -33.70
N LYS A 50 -12.34 8.40 -33.72
CA LYS A 50 -12.36 7.05 -34.30
C LYS A 50 -11.83 6.03 -33.29
N ASP A 51 -12.51 4.89 -33.20
CA ASP A 51 -12.04 3.76 -32.41
C ASP A 51 -10.80 3.11 -33.05
N ARG A 52 -9.82 2.72 -32.25
CA ARG A 52 -8.52 2.16 -32.71
C ARG A 52 -8.67 0.89 -33.55
N LYS A 53 -9.78 0.18 -33.42
CA LYS A 53 -10.07 -1.07 -34.16
C LYS A 53 -10.78 -0.86 -35.49
N GLY A 54 -11.09 0.38 -35.88
CA GLY A 54 -11.62 0.72 -37.21
C GLY A 54 -13.04 0.25 -37.50
N ALA A 55 -13.75 -0.33 -36.53
CA ALA A 55 -15.04 -0.98 -36.71
C ALA A 55 -16.27 -0.07 -36.41
N SER A 56 -16.05 1.13 -35.87
CA SER A 56 -17.15 2.07 -35.53
C SER A 56 -17.16 3.28 -36.44
N PRO A 57 -18.34 3.87 -36.75
CA PRO A 57 -18.43 5.11 -37.49
C PRO A 57 -17.71 6.24 -36.73
N VAL A 58 -17.10 7.14 -37.48
CA VAL A 58 -16.40 8.32 -36.94
C VAL A 58 -17.44 9.25 -36.32
N THR A 59 -17.27 9.68 -35.08
CA THR A 59 -18.22 10.53 -34.35
C THR A 59 -17.64 11.91 -34.08
N PRO A 60 -18.43 13.01 -34.17
CA PRO A 60 -17.99 14.32 -33.71
C PRO A 60 -17.53 14.31 -32.26
N LEU A 61 -16.50 15.13 -31.94
CA LEU A 61 -15.98 15.29 -30.58
C LEU A 61 -16.30 16.70 -30.03
N PRO A 62 -17.48 16.93 -29.45
CA PRO A 62 -17.81 18.22 -28.82
C PRO A 62 -16.86 18.52 -27.67
N GLY A 63 -16.35 19.77 -27.63
CA GLY A 63 -15.40 20.17 -26.59
C GLY A 63 -13.93 19.76 -26.82
N ALA A 64 -13.62 19.04 -27.92
CA ALA A 64 -12.25 18.83 -28.34
C ALA A 64 -11.54 20.17 -28.56
N THR A 65 -10.27 20.28 -28.16
CA THR A 65 -9.53 21.53 -28.22
C THR A 65 -8.45 21.50 -29.29
N ILE A 66 -8.33 22.59 -30.02
CA ILE A 66 -7.17 22.93 -30.86
C ILE A 66 -6.36 24.01 -30.16
N TYR A 67 -5.04 23.87 -30.11
CA TYR A 67 -4.10 24.83 -29.53
C TYR A 67 -2.92 25.07 -30.47
N LEU A 68 -2.63 26.35 -30.80
CA LEU A 68 -1.50 26.75 -31.63
C LEU A 68 -0.33 27.17 -30.72
N LYS A 69 0.81 26.48 -30.84
CA LYS A 69 1.98 26.72 -29.99
C LYS A 69 2.60 28.12 -30.14
N GLU A 70 2.68 28.63 -31.35
CA GLU A 70 3.37 29.87 -31.69
C GLU A 70 2.60 31.09 -31.19
N THR A 71 1.26 31.10 -31.34
CA THR A 71 0.39 32.21 -30.94
C THR A 71 -0.23 32.06 -29.56
N ARG A 72 -0.16 30.86 -28.97
CA ARG A 72 -0.83 30.49 -27.72
C ARG A 72 -2.35 30.66 -27.75
N GLN A 73 -2.94 30.62 -28.94
CA GLN A 73 -4.38 30.67 -29.14
C GLN A 73 -4.97 29.28 -29.19
N GLY A 74 -6.18 29.10 -28.67
CA GLY A 74 -6.91 27.84 -28.73
C GLY A 74 -8.40 28.08 -28.89
N ALA A 75 -9.10 27.06 -29.41
CA ALA A 75 -10.54 27.00 -29.51
C ALA A 75 -11.04 25.61 -29.11
N ALA A 76 -12.27 25.55 -28.58
CA ALA A 76 -12.99 24.31 -28.39
C ALA A 76 -13.98 24.07 -29.56
N ALA A 77 -14.16 22.78 -29.89
CA ALA A 77 -15.13 22.35 -30.89
C ALA A 77 -16.56 22.43 -30.32
N ASP A 78 -17.49 22.80 -31.19
CA ASP A 78 -18.93 22.86 -30.88
C ASP A 78 -19.59 21.46 -30.75
N ALA A 79 -20.92 21.43 -30.63
CA ALA A 79 -21.70 20.19 -30.51
C ALA A 79 -21.55 19.23 -31.73
N ASN A 80 -21.14 19.72 -32.88
CA ASN A 80 -20.90 18.93 -34.08
C ASN A 80 -19.41 18.72 -34.37
N GLY A 81 -18.54 19.05 -33.40
CA GLY A 81 -17.09 18.88 -33.50
C GLY A 81 -16.38 19.99 -34.31
N TYR A 82 -17.04 21.06 -34.74
CA TYR A 82 -16.44 22.17 -35.48
C TYR A 82 -15.75 23.16 -34.55
N PHE A 83 -14.55 23.61 -34.97
CA PHE A 83 -13.81 24.68 -34.28
C PHE A 83 -13.52 25.84 -35.21
N ARG A 84 -13.31 27.03 -34.64
CA ARG A 84 -12.88 28.22 -35.35
C ARG A 84 -11.89 29.02 -34.50
N LEU A 85 -10.70 29.26 -35.07
CA LEU A 85 -9.69 30.21 -34.56
C LEU A 85 -9.70 31.46 -35.50
N THR A 86 -9.72 32.65 -34.94
CA THR A 86 -9.74 33.92 -35.62
C THR A 86 -8.51 34.75 -35.29
N ASN A 87 -8.26 35.80 -36.07
CA ASN A 87 -7.15 36.73 -35.84
C ASN A 87 -5.76 36.08 -35.97
N LEU A 88 -5.61 35.19 -36.93
CA LEU A 88 -4.34 34.54 -37.24
C LEU A 88 -3.60 35.32 -38.30
N CYS A 89 -2.27 35.35 -38.20
CA CYS A 89 -1.39 35.86 -39.24
C CYS A 89 -1.05 34.75 -40.25
N PRO A 90 -0.77 35.06 -41.50
CA PRO A 90 -0.23 34.08 -42.42
C PRO A 90 1.08 33.47 -41.88
N GLY A 91 1.19 32.16 -41.94
CA GLY A 91 2.37 31.49 -41.41
C GLY A 91 2.21 29.99 -41.14
N ARG A 92 3.27 29.36 -40.70
CA ARG A 92 3.25 27.95 -40.25
C ARG A 92 3.04 27.89 -38.74
N TYR A 93 2.10 27.05 -38.34
CA TYR A 93 1.76 26.84 -36.93
C TYR A 93 1.79 25.37 -36.58
N THR A 94 2.21 25.08 -35.36
CA THR A 94 2.11 23.73 -34.77
C THR A 94 0.79 23.65 -34.00
N ALA A 95 -0.19 22.94 -34.54
CA ALA A 95 -1.49 22.71 -33.92
C ALA A 95 -1.49 21.43 -33.11
N GLU A 96 -1.90 21.51 -31.86
CA GLU A 96 -2.17 20.39 -30.99
C GLU A 96 -3.69 20.20 -30.83
N TYR A 97 -4.17 19.02 -31.23
CA TYR A 97 -5.56 18.61 -31.09
C TYR A 97 -5.69 17.67 -29.92
N ARG A 98 -6.56 18.00 -28.98
CA ARG A 98 -6.73 17.23 -27.71
C ARG A 98 -8.20 17.01 -27.43
N PHE A 99 -8.51 15.79 -26.99
CA PHE A 99 -9.78 15.45 -26.36
C PHE A 99 -9.52 14.36 -25.34
N GLU A 100 -10.22 14.42 -24.21
CA GLU A 100 -10.04 13.45 -23.14
C GLU A 100 -10.47 12.05 -23.60
N GLY A 101 -9.59 11.04 -23.37
CA GLY A 101 -9.81 9.70 -23.90
C GLY A 101 -9.33 9.47 -25.32
N TYR A 102 -8.61 10.42 -25.92
CA TYR A 102 -8.05 10.32 -27.28
C TYR A 102 -6.56 10.66 -27.31
N VAL A 103 -5.82 9.99 -28.17
CA VAL A 103 -4.40 10.27 -28.40
C VAL A 103 -4.24 11.68 -28.95
N MET A 104 -3.45 12.52 -28.29
CA MET A 104 -3.13 13.86 -28.75
C MET A 104 -2.49 13.82 -30.13
N LEU A 105 -3.02 14.58 -31.09
CA LEU A 105 -2.47 14.72 -32.44
C LEU A 105 -1.77 16.08 -32.57
N VAL A 106 -0.52 16.06 -33.03
CA VAL A 106 0.25 17.27 -33.35
C VAL A 106 0.47 17.32 -34.83
N ARG A 107 0.07 18.43 -35.46
CA ARG A 107 0.29 18.67 -36.91
C ARG A 107 0.84 20.07 -37.16
N GLN A 108 1.67 20.19 -38.19
CA GLN A 108 2.01 21.50 -38.76
C GLN A 108 0.95 21.89 -39.78
N ILE A 109 0.38 23.06 -39.60
CA ILE A 109 -0.61 23.66 -40.47
C ILE A 109 -0.08 24.97 -41.04
N GLN A 110 -0.50 25.33 -42.21
CA GLN A 110 -0.13 26.59 -42.87
C GLN A 110 -1.38 27.45 -43.07
N VAL A 111 -1.36 28.68 -42.55
CA VAL A 111 -2.37 29.68 -42.73
C VAL A 111 -1.89 30.52 -43.95
N PRO A 112 -2.60 30.51 -45.12
CA PRO A 112 -2.20 31.24 -46.33
C PRO A 112 -2.41 32.74 -46.16
N ASN A 113 -1.67 33.52 -46.96
CA ASN A 113 -1.80 34.99 -47.01
C ASN A 113 -2.97 35.39 -47.94
N SER A 114 -4.20 35.12 -47.49
CA SER A 114 -5.40 35.56 -48.20
C SER A 114 -6.50 35.78 -47.17
N ASN A 115 -7.09 36.94 -47.09
CA ASN A 115 -8.22 37.30 -46.21
C ASN A 115 -9.41 36.32 -46.33
N GLN A 116 -9.15 35.03 -46.52
CA GLN A 116 -10.14 33.95 -46.64
C GLN A 116 -9.96 32.93 -45.52
N THR A 117 -11.07 32.33 -45.15
CA THR A 117 -11.10 31.20 -44.21
C THR A 117 -10.35 30.01 -44.83
N SER A 118 -9.17 29.68 -44.32
CA SER A 118 -8.47 28.48 -44.77
C SER A 118 -9.04 27.23 -44.06
N SER A 119 -9.54 26.31 -44.86
CA SER A 119 -9.85 24.95 -44.37
C SER A 119 -8.60 24.09 -44.48
N ALA A 120 -7.67 24.28 -43.58
CA ALA A 120 -6.52 23.37 -43.47
C ALA A 120 -6.98 22.03 -42.91
N ASP A 121 -6.93 20.97 -43.71
CA ASP A 121 -7.38 19.62 -43.39
C ASP A 121 -8.78 19.62 -42.71
N SER A 122 -9.83 19.72 -43.49
CA SER A 122 -11.20 19.98 -43.04
C SER A 122 -11.73 18.99 -41.98
N VAL A 123 -11.08 17.85 -41.82
CA VAL A 123 -11.46 16.83 -40.84
C VAL A 123 -10.22 16.27 -40.14
N ILE A 124 -10.19 16.47 -38.83
CA ILE A 124 -9.15 15.92 -37.96
C ILE A 124 -9.74 14.73 -37.21
N THR A 125 -9.14 13.55 -37.38
CA THR A 125 -9.60 12.34 -36.67
C THR A 125 -8.65 12.02 -35.56
N LEU A 126 -9.13 12.09 -34.31
CA LEU A 126 -8.44 11.61 -33.14
C LEU A 126 -8.73 10.12 -32.92
N ILE A 127 -7.71 9.35 -32.51
CA ILE A 127 -7.86 7.92 -32.21
C ILE A 127 -8.14 7.81 -30.75
N ALA A 128 -9.20 7.08 -30.39
CA ALA A 128 -9.50 6.83 -28.97
C ALA A 128 -8.31 6.15 -28.27
N GLU A 129 -7.86 6.77 -27.20
CA GLU A 129 -6.95 6.15 -26.26
C GLU A 129 -7.80 5.24 -25.37
N ASN A 130 -7.47 3.96 -25.25
CA ASN A 130 -8.10 3.12 -24.26
C ASN A 130 -7.65 3.59 -22.86
N ILE A 131 -8.14 4.72 -22.41
CA ILE A 131 -8.23 5.02 -21.00
C ILE A 131 -9.40 4.17 -20.49
N THR A 132 -9.18 2.90 -20.27
CA THR A 132 -10.00 2.15 -19.34
C THR A 132 -9.79 2.86 -18.01
N LEU A 133 -10.79 3.58 -17.52
CA LEU A 133 -10.94 3.86 -16.10
C LEU A 133 -10.81 2.51 -15.44
N GLN A 134 -9.66 2.24 -14.82
CA GLN A 134 -9.41 0.98 -14.13
C GLN A 134 -10.21 1.04 -12.83
N GLU A 135 -11.46 0.65 -12.89
CA GLU A 135 -12.06 -0.17 -11.84
C GLU A 135 -11.01 -1.23 -11.46
N VAL A 136 -11.01 -1.72 -10.21
CA VAL A 136 -10.19 -2.87 -9.78
C VAL A 136 -10.50 -4.05 -10.71
N VAL A 137 -10.11 -3.90 -11.94
CA VAL A 137 -10.05 -4.95 -12.93
C VAL A 137 -8.65 -5.51 -12.72
N VAL A 138 -8.59 -6.75 -12.33
CA VAL A 138 -7.40 -7.57 -12.50
C VAL A 138 -7.10 -7.57 -14.01
N THR A 139 -6.51 -6.49 -14.50
CA THR A 139 -5.97 -6.42 -15.84
C THR A 139 -4.47 -6.64 -15.72
N GLU A 140 -4.06 -7.73 -16.30
CA GLU A 140 -2.68 -8.01 -16.65
C GLU A 140 -2.08 -6.85 -17.47
N HIS A 141 -1.70 -5.75 -16.82
CA HIS A 141 -0.74 -4.82 -17.41
C HIS A 141 0.65 -5.39 -17.16
N ARG A 142 1.05 -6.26 -18.05
CA ARG A 142 2.43 -6.70 -18.18
C ARG A 142 3.31 -5.48 -18.43
N SER A 143 4.00 -5.01 -17.42
CA SER A 143 5.35 -4.48 -17.64
C SER A 143 6.20 -5.70 -18.04
N GLU A 144 6.63 -5.75 -19.29
CA GLU A 144 7.17 -6.93 -19.98
C GLU A 144 8.41 -7.60 -19.34
N ALA A 145 8.89 -7.13 -18.20
CA ALA A 145 10.16 -7.56 -17.61
C ALA A 145 10.10 -8.06 -16.16
N LYS A 146 8.94 -8.05 -15.46
CA LYS A 146 8.99 -8.19 -13.98
C LYS A 146 8.10 -9.26 -13.34
N GLN A 147 7.30 -10.01 -14.07
CA GLN A 147 6.27 -10.82 -13.42
C GLN A 147 6.65 -12.29 -13.37
N LEU A 148 6.80 -12.78 -12.14
CA LEU A 148 6.65 -14.21 -11.85
C LEU A 148 5.22 -14.63 -12.24
N LEU A 149 5.03 -15.88 -12.72
CA LEU A 149 3.71 -16.45 -12.94
C LEU A 149 3.05 -16.77 -11.59
N GLN A 150 2.73 -15.69 -10.84
CA GLN A 150 2.09 -15.76 -9.53
C GLN A 150 0.78 -14.99 -9.55
N VAL A 151 -0.05 -15.26 -8.56
CA VAL A 151 -1.33 -14.58 -8.37
C VAL A 151 -1.07 -13.18 -7.84
N GLU A 152 -1.38 -12.16 -8.64
CA GLU A 152 -1.21 -10.76 -8.27
C GLU A 152 -2.57 -10.09 -8.11
N SER A 153 -2.66 -9.18 -7.14
CA SER A 153 -3.77 -8.25 -6.99
C SER A 153 -3.22 -6.85 -6.90
N GLU A 154 -3.83 -5.90 -7.60
CA GLU A 154 -3.36 -4.53 -7.68
C GLU A 154 -4.38 -3.54 -7.09
N LEU A 155 -3.88 -2.55 -6.37
CA LEU A 155 -4.62 -1.39 -5.90
C LEU A 155 -3.96 -0.14 -6.48
N SER A 156 -4.63 0.50 -7.45
CA SER A 156 -4.11 1.66 -8.17
C SER A 156 -5.25 2.63 -8.55
N GLY A 157 -4.90 3.79 -9.13
CA GLY A 157 -5.85 4.76 -9.65
C GLY A 157 -6.91 5.19 -8.62
N GLN A 158 -8.17 5.20 -9.04
CA GLN A 158 -9.29 5.64 -8.21
C GLN A 158 -9.51 4.74 -6.98
N ALA A 159 -9.30 3.43 -7.10
CA ALA A 159 -9.43 2.49 -5.98
C ALA A 159 -8.39 2.79 -4.87
N LEU A 160 -7.14 3.12 -5.25
CA LEU A 160 -6.13 3.56 -4.29
C LEU A 160 -6.48 4.94 -3.70
N ALA A 161 -6.94 5.88 -4.53
CA ALA A 161 -7.38 7.20 -4.07
C ALA A 161 -8.52 7.11 -3.04
N ALA A 162 -9.46 6.18 -3.22
CA ALA A 162 -10.54 5.93 -2.28
C ALA A 162 -10.07 5.45 -0.90
N THR A 163 -8.87 4.87 -0.79
CA THR A 163 -8.28 4.43 0.49
C THR A 163 -7.36 5.47 1.14
N ARG A 164 -7.12 6.63 0.50
CA ARG A 164 -6.25 7.68 1.05
C ARG A 164 -6.69 8.09 2.46
N GLY A 165 -5.70 8.28 3.35
CA GLY A 165 -5.91 8.53 4.79
C GLY A 165 -5.94 7.27 5.67
N GLN A 166 -6.15 6.08 5.10
CA GLN A 166 -6.04 4.81 5.80
C GLN A 166 -4.57 4.36 5.93
N SER A 167 -4.29 3.40 6.83
CA SER A 167 -3.00 2.70 6.87
C SER A 167 -2.87 1.73 5.69
N LEU A 168 -1.65 1.28 5.40
CA LEU A 168 -1.41 0.30 4.33
C LEU A 168 -2.23 -0.99 4.53
N GLY A 169 -2.28 -1.52 5.77
CA GLY A 169 -3.03 -2.73 6.09
C GLY A 169 -4.53 -2.58 5.82
N GLU A 170 -5.13 -1.45 6.20
CA GLU A 170 -6.54 -1.18 5.97
C GLU A 170 -6.86 -0.96 4.47
N SER A 171 -6.00 -0.25 3.76
CA SER A 171 -6.15 -0.05 2.31
C SER A 171 -6.19 -1.37 1.55
N LEU A 172 -5.35 -2.32 1.93
CA LEU A 172 -5.24 -3.63 1.29
C LEU A 172 -6.43 -4.56 1.57
N LYS A 173 -7.22 -4.32 2.61
CA LYS A 173 -8.47 -5.09 2.87
C LYS A 173 -9.48 -4.99 1.72
N THR A 174 -9.37 -4.01 0.85
CA THR A 174 -10.19 -3.88 -0.35
C THR A 174 -9.90 -4.93 -1.43
N LEU A 175 -8.78 -5.63 -1.34
CA LEU A 175 -8.40 -6.71 -2.25
C LEU A 175 -8.87 -8.07 -1.74
N THR A 176 -9.20 -8.99 -2.65
CA THR A 176 -9.66 -10.36 -2.34
C THR A 176 -8.55 -11.15 -1.65
N GLY A 177 -8.86 -11.95 -0.62
CA GLY A 177 -7.87 -12.78 0.10
C GLY A 177 -6.97 -12.01 1.07
N LEU A 178 -7.16 -10.68 1.19
CA LEU A 178 -6.41 -9.84 2.10
C LEU A 178 -7.25 -9.39 3.29
N TYR A 179 -6.62 -9.39 4.45
CA TYR A 179 -7.20 -8.99 5.72
C TYR A 179 -6.19 -8.11 6.46
N SER A 180 -6.52 -7.67 7.65
CA SER A 180 -5.64 -6.91 8.53
C SER A 180 -5.75 -7.43 9.95
N ILE A 181 -4.61 -7.73 10.58
CA ILE A 181 -4.58 -7.90 12.03
C ILE A 181 -4.42 -6.51 12.65
N GLN A 182 -5.23 -6.22 13.65
CA GLN A 182 -5.29 -4.90 14.26
C GLN A 182 -4.89 -4.96 15.74
N THR A 183 -4.28 -3.89 16.22
CA THR A 183 -4.06 -3.63 17.64
C THR A 183 -4.64 -2.26 17.94
N GLY A 184 -5.91 -2.25 18.30
CA GLY A 184 -6.73 -1.05 18.37
C GLY A 184 -6.98 -0.40 16.99
N PRO A 185 -7.52 0.82 16.96
CA PRO A 185 -7.99 1.45 15.73
C PRO A 185 -6.87 2.06 14.86
N SER A 186 -5.66 2.22 15.39
CA SER A 186 -4.60 2.99 14.74
C SER A 186 -3.47 2.15 14.18
N ILE A 187 -3.37 0.88 14.59
CA ILE A 187 -2.30 -0.03 14.19
C ILE A 187 -2.90 -1.18 13.39
N SER A 188 -2.50 -1.33 12.15
CA SER A 188 -2.97 -2.43 11.30
C SER A 188 -1.84 -3.03 10.47
N LYS A 189 -1.83 -4.34 10.33
CA LYS A 189 -0.82 -5.12 9.64
C LYS A 189 -1.47 -6.03 8.60
N PRO A 190 -0.98 -6.05 7.34
CA PRO A 190 -1.57 -6.88 6.29
C PRO A 190 -1.52 -8.37 6.62
N VAL A 191 -2.58 -9.08 6.23
CA VAL A 191 -2.70 -10.54 6.29
C VAL A 191 -3.06 -11.05 4.90
N ILE A 192 -2.29 -12.00 4.38
CA ILE A 192 -2.52 -12.64 3.07
C ILE A 192 -2.83 -14.11 3.34
N HIS A 193 -4.03 -14.58 2.95
CA HIS A 193 -4.46 -15.97 3.13
C HIS A 193 -4.24 -16.53 4.56
N GLY A 194 -4.46 -15.68 5.58
CA GLY A 194 -4.26 -16.03 7.00
C GLY A 194 -2.83 -15.96 7.50
N LEU A 195 -1.87 -15.62 6.66
CA LEU A 195 -0.47 -15.46 7.02
C LEU A 195 -0.14 -13.99 7.23
N TYR A 196 0.64 -13.66 8.25
CA TYR A 196 0.99 -12.29 8.64
C TYR A 196 2.40 -12.21 9.23
N SER A 197 2.80 -11.00 9.62
CA SER A 197 4.09 -10.71 10.26
C SER A 197 5.26 -11.05 9.32
N ASN A 198 6.31 -11.67 9.84
CA ASN A 198 7.53 -12.02 9.10
C ASN A 198 7.33 -13.04 7.96
N ARG A 199 6.08 -13.42 7.63
CA ARG A 199 5.75 -14.26 6.46
C ARG A 199 5.33 -13.47 5.24
N ILE A 200 5.20 -12.16 5.38
CA ILE A 200 4.89 -11.23 4.29
C ILE A 200 6.05 -10.25 4.17
N ILE A 201 6.60 -10.15 2.98
CA ILE A 201 7.60 -9.13 2.66
C ILE A 201 6.88 -7.90 2.13
N THR A 202 7.15 -6.73 2.69
CA THR A 202 6.70 -5.46 2.13
C THR A 202 7.90 -4.74 1.52
N LEU A 203 7.78 -4.30 0.27
CA LEU A 203 8.80 -3.49 -0.40
C LEU A 203 8.32 -2.06 -0.54
N ASN A 204 9.13 -1.13 -0.07
CA ASN A 204 8.96 0.30 -0.24
C ASN A 204 9.91 0.79 -1.33
N ASN A 205 9.37 1.22 -2.47
CA ASN A 205 10.17 1.61 -3.63
C ASN A 205 11.25 0.57 -4.00
N GLY A 206 10.87 -0.73 -4.00
CA GLY A 206 11.75 -1.85 -4.32
C GLY A 206 12.69 -2.30 -3.20
N ILE A 207 12.72 -1.63 -2.05
CA ILE A 207 13.53 -2.02 -0.89
C ILE A 207 12.67 -2.77 0.12
N ARG A 208 13.11 -3.95 0.53
CA ARG A 208 12.47 -4.71 1.60
C ARG A 208 12.44 -3.87 2.88
N GLN A 209 11.25 -3.60 3.38
CA GLN A 209 11.01 -2.83 4.60
C GLN A 209 11.42 -3.66 5.83
N GLU A 210 12.34 -3.13 6.62
CA GLU A 210 12.86 -3.77 7.83
C GLU A 210 12.61 -2.87 9.04
N ASP A 211 11.42 -2.96 9.60
CA ASP A 211 10.88 -2.09 10.64
C ASP A 211 10.41 -2.86 11.89
N GLN A 212 11.10 -3.94 12.24
CA GLN A 212 10.78 -4.79 13.39
C GLN A 212 9.40 -5.47 13.28
N GLN A 213 9.08 -6.02 12.13
CA GLN A 213 7.77 -6.62 11.83
C GLN A 213 7.43 -7.91 12.59
N TRP A 214 8.24 -8.31 13.57
CA TRP A 214 8.02 -9.52 14.37
C TRP A 214 6.78 -9.42 15.26
N GLY A 215 6.44 -8.24 15.80
CA GLY A 215 5.24 -8.03 16.59
C GLY A 215 3.97 -7.86 15.73
N SER A 216 2.83 -8.31 16.21
CA SER A 216 1.52 -8.10 15.55
C SER A 216 1.10 -6.62 15.55
N GLU A 217 1.56 -5.86 16.53
CA GLU A 217 1.33 -4.44 16.79
C GLU A 217 2.34 -3.52 16.09
N HIS A 218 3.29 -4.09 15.35
CA HIS A 218 4.27 -3.35 14.56
C HIS A 218 3.82 -3.23 13.11
N ALA A 219 3.00 -2.23 12.80
CA ALA A 219 2.56 -1.94 11.43
C ALA A 219 3.73 -1.48 10.54
N PRO A 220 3.70 -1.73 9.21
CA PRO A 220 4.70 -1.21 8.29
C PRO A 220 4.77 0.32 8.32
N GLN A 221 5.96 0.88 8.55
CA GLN A 221 6.22 2.32 8.57
C GLN A 221 6.47 2.85 7.16
N ILE A 222 5.40 2.93 6.38
CA ILE A 222 5.40 3.45 5.01
C ILE A 222 4.30 4.48 4.89
N ASP A 223 4.61 5.65 4.33
CA ASP A 223 3.59 6.65 4.00
C ASP A 223 2.76 6.15 2.79
N PRO A 224 1.45 5.87 2.95
CA PRO A 224 0.63 5.39 1.83
C PRO A 224 0.50 6.40 0.68
N PHE A 225 0.79 7.68 0.92
CA PHE A 225 0.70 8.72 -0.11
C PHE A 225 1.85 8.69 -1.13
N ILE A 226 2.96 7.98 -0.86
CA ILE A 226 4.01 7.80 -1.87
C ILE A 226 3.55 6.87 -3.00
N ALA A 227 2.60 5.96 -2.72
CA ALA A 227 2.17 4.94 -3.66
C ALA A 227 1.30 5.53 -4.79
N SER A 228 1.64 5.23 -6.02
CA SER A 228 0.73 5.30 -7.17
C SER A 228 0.09 3.94 -7.47
N ARG A 229 0.71 2.88 -6.98
CA ARG A 229 0.28 1.49 -7.11
C ARG A 229 0.76 0.67 -5.94
N VAL A 230 -0.09 -0.23 -5.45
CA VAL A 230 0.30 -1.28 -4.50
C VAL A 230 -0.06 -2.62 -5.12
N THR A 231 0.95 -3.45 -5.38
CA THR A 231 0.79 -4.79 -5.94
C THR A 231 0.98 -5.81 -4.84
N VAL A 232 0.09 -6.78 -4.74
CA VAL A 232 0.19 -7.90 -3.79
C VAL A 232 0.35 -9.20 -4.55
N ILE A 233 1.50 -9.84 -4.37
CA ILE A 233 1.82 -11.17 -4.87
C ILE A 233 1.42 -12.16 -3.78
N LYS A 234 0.47 -13.03 -4.05
CA LYS A 234 -0.06 -13.99 -3.08
C LYS A 234 0.65 -15.34 -3.16
N GLY A 235 0.93 -15.93 -2.01
CA GLY A 235 1.60 -17.23 -1.90
C GLY A 235 3.13 -17.14 -1.87
N ALA A 236 3.82 -18.27 -2.03
CA ALA A 236 5.26 -18.35 -1.87
C ALA A 236 6.02 -17.66 -3.03
N ALA A 237 6.48 -16.45 -2.79
CA ALA A 237 7.20 -15.60 -3.74
C ALA A 237 8.72 -15.51 -3.44
N SER A 238 9.26 -16.49 -2.72
CA SER A 238 10.62 -16.42 -2.15
C SER A 238 11.74 -16.38 -3.17
N ILE A 239 11.53 -16.89 -4.39
CA ILE A 239 12.61 -16.98 -5.39
C ILE A 239 13.19 -15.61 -5.71
N ARG A 240 12.34 -14.65 -6.05
CA ARG A 240 12.76 -13.28 -6.40
C ARG A 240 13.09 -12.42 -5.16
N TYR A 241 12.26 -12.53 -4.11
CA TYR A 241 12.24 -11.56 -3.01
C TYR A 241 12.95 -12.03 -1.74
N GLY A 242 13.37 -13.30 -1.71
CA GLY A 242 14.16 -13.87 -0.61
C GLY A 242 13.35 -14.69 0.38
N SER A 243 14.03 -15.23 1.39
CA SER A 243 13.42 -15.93 2.52
C SER A 243 12.36 -15.06 3.19
N ASP A 244 11.42 -15.68 3.87
CA ASP A 244 10.30 -15.07 4.59
C ASP A 244 9.07 -14.73 3.74
N ALA A 245 9.13 -14.79 2.40
CA ALA A 245 7.97 -14.60 1.51
C ALA A 245 7.09 -15.87 1.42
N ILE A 246 6.62 -16.37 2.56
CA ILE A 246 5.74 -17.56 2.64
C ILE A 246 4.30 -17.20 2.28
N GLY A 247 3.79 -16.09 2.84
CA GLY A 247 2.41 -15.62 2.62
C GLY A 247 2.28 -14.79 1.37
N GLY A 248 3.33 -14.10 0.98
CA GLY A 248 3.34 -13.23 -0.20
C GLY A 248 4.24 -12.02 -0.06
N VAL A 249 4.13 -11.14 -1.05
CA VAL A 249 4.90 -9.90 -1.14
C VAL A 249 3.97 -8.73 -1.46
N ILE A 250 4.18 -7.60 -0.80
CA ILE A 250 3.48 -6.34 -1.02
C ILE A 250 4.48 -5.36 -1.63
N LEU A 251 4.22 -4.87 -2.83
CA LEU A 251 5.04 -3.89 -3.54
C LEU A 251 4.37 -2.53 -3.43
N VAL A 252 4.96 -1.59 -2.71
CA VAL A 252 4.52 -0.20 -2.64
C VAL A 252 5.37 0.60 -3.63
N GLU A 253 4.76 0.96 -4.76
CA GLU A 253 5.46 1.54 -5.90
C GLU A 253 5.07 3.01 -6.07
N PRO A 254 6.03 3.94 -6.03
CA PRO A 254 5.79 5.34 -6.32
C PRO A 254 5.45 5.54 -7.81
N LYS A 255 4.89 6.70 -8.13
CA LYS A 255 4.68 7.13 -9.51
C LYS A 255 6.03 7.17 -10.25
N ALA A 256 6.05 6.77 -11.52
CA ALA A 256 7.24 6.91 -12.35
C ALA A 256 7.77 8.36 -12.36
N MET A 257 9.09 8.52 -12.41
CA MET A 257 9.71 9.87 -12.46
C MET A 257 9.39 10.55 -13.78
N PRO A 258 9.17 11.89 -13.77
CA PRO A 258 8.88 12.63 -15.00
C PRO A 258 10.07 12.62 -15.95
N THR A 259 9.79 12.41 -17.24
CA THR A 259 10.82 12.40 -18.30
C THR A 259 10.75 13.63 -19.21
N THR A 260 9.58 14.28 -19.25
CA THR A 260 9.38 15.54 -20.01
C THR A 260 9.78 16.73 -19.14
N PRO A 261 10.57 17.68 -19.66
CA PRO A 261 10.95 18.87 -18.92
C PRO A 261 9.73 19.65 -18.44
N GLY A 262 9.78 20.09 -17.18
CA GLY A 262 8.71 20.84 -16.55
C GLY A 262 8.62 20.56 -15.06
N VAL A 263 7.67 21.23 -14.39
CA VAL A 263 7.37 21.07 -12.98
C VAL A 263 5.89 20.77 -12.82
N GLY A 264 5.58 19.78 -12.01
CA GLY A 264 4.22 19.38 -11.64
C GLY A 264 4.15 18.92 -10.20
N GLY A 265 2.99 18.44 -9.79
CA GLY A 265 2.80 17.94 -8.44
C GLY A 265 1.37 17.54 -8.17
N GLU A 266 1.07 17.33 -6.90
CA GLU A 266 -0.27 16.96 -6.45
C GLU A 266 -0.45 17.36 -4.98
N VAL A 267 -1.65 17.81 -4.63
CA VAL A 267 -2.06 18.07 -3.24
C VAL A 267 -3.24 17.16 -2.92
N ASN A 268 -3.15 16.48 -1.80
CA ASN A 268 -4.21 15.63 -1.24
C ASN A 268 -4.61 16.15 0.13
N LEU A 269 -5.91 16.39 0.35
CA LEU A 269 -6.49 16.73 1.63
C LEU A 269 -7.53 15.67 1.99
N VAL A 270 -7.50 15.19 3.22
CA VAL A 270 -8.50 14.24 3.74
C VAL A 270 -8.99 14.72 5.09
N GLY A 271 -10.31 14.82 5.24
CA GLY A 271 -10.98 15.03 6.51
C GLY A 271 -11.91 13.86 6.82
N ALA A 272 -11.96 13.39 8.06
CA ALA A 272 -12.84 12.31 8.48
C ALA A 272 -13.53 12.64 9.81
N THR A 273 -14.78 12.20 9.98
CA THR A 273 -15.58 12.50 11.16
C THR A 273 -15.17 11.68 12.38
N ASN A 274 -14.84 10.40 12.19
CA ASN A 274 -14.39 9.56 13.29
C ASN A 274 -12.92 9.89 13.60
N GLY A 275 -12.63 10.16 14.89
CA GLY A 275 -11.35 10.70 15.33
C GLY A 275 -11.12 12.16 14.91
N ARG A 276 -12.08 12.81 14.21
CA ARG A 276 -11.92 14.15 13.60
C ARG A 276 -10.57 14.27 12.91
N MET A 277 -10.24 13.26 12.09
CA MET A 277 -8.95 13.11 11.45
C MET A 277 -8.77 14.14 10.34
N GLY A 278 -7.57 14.72 10.28
CA GLY A 278 -7.10 15.56 9.17
C GLY A 278 -5.80 15.03 8.59
N VAL A 279 -5.71 15.04 7.25
CA VAL A 279 -4.49 14.71 6.51
C VAL A 279 -4.24 15.76 5.44
N ALA A 280 -2.99 16.20 5.33
CA ALA A 280 -2.50 16.99 4.23
C ALA A 280 -1.24 16.32 3.67
N SER A 281 -1.26 15.97 2.39
CA SER A 281 -0.11 15.40 1.69
C SER A 281 0.10 16.13 0.38
N ALA A 282 1.35 16.46 0.06
CA ALA A 282 1.68 17.09 -1.20
C ALA A 282 3.00 16.56 -1.74
N PHE A 283 3.11 16.47 -3.06
CA PHE A 283 4.38 16.30 -3.72
C PHE A 283 4.59 17.30 -4.85
N LEU A 284 5.85 17.62 -5.10
CA LEU A 284 6.33 18.34 -6.26
C LEU A 284 7.35 17.48 -7.00
N GLU A 285 7.30 17.49 -8.31
CA GLU A 285 8.21 16.74 -9.18
C GLU A 285 8.59 17.56 -10.39
N GLY A 286 9.77 17.28 -10.93
CA GLY A 286 10.20 17.96 -12.15
C GLY A 286 11.28 17.20 -12.90
N ALA A 287 11.40 17.50 -14.18
CA ALA A 287 12.49 17.04 -15.02
C ALA A 287 13.18 18.23 -15.70
N PHE A 288 14.50 18.13 -15.85
CA PHE A 288 15.30 19.14 -16.52
C PHE A 288 15.41 18.84 -18.04
N GLY A 289 15.53 19.90 -18.83
CA GLY A 289 15.78 19.82 -20.27
C GLY A 289 17.19 20.27 -20.67
N LYS A 290 17.47 20.27 -21.98
CA LYS A 290 18.70 20.79 -22.58
C LYS A 290 19.98 20.22 -21.94
N LYS A 291 20.68 21.02 -21.09
CA LYS A 291 21.99 20.65 -20.53
C LYS A 291 21.93 19.54 -19.47
N LEU A 292 20.77 19.30 -18.82
CA LEU A 292 20.56 18.31 -17.77
C LEU A 292 19.50 17.29 -18.15
N THR A 293 19.40 16.96 -19.43
CA THR A 293 18.47 15.92 -19.93
C THR A 293 18.70 14.60 -19.20
N GLY A 294 17.61 14.01 -18.72
CA GLY A 294 17.64 12.76 -17.96
C GLY A 294 17.67 12.94 -16.45
N LEU A 295 17.88 14.17 -15.93
CA LEU A 295 17.77 14.46 -14.51
C LEU A 295 16.33 14.81 -14.16
N SER A 296 15.79 14.12 -13.15
CA SER A 296 14.47 14.38 -12.58
C SER A 296 14.50 14.28 -11.05
N TRP A 297 13.52 14.89 -10.40
CA TRP A 297 13.43 14.95 -8.96
C TRP A 297 11.99 14.92 -8.49
N ARG A 298 11.76 14.45 -7.26
CA ARG A 298 10.49 14.53 -6.54
C ARG A 298 10.75 14.78 -5.06
N LEU A 299 9.93 15.63 -4.46
CA LEU A 299 9.86 15.87 -3.03
C LEU A 299 8.42 15.69 -2.58
N GLN A 300 8.21 15.04 -1.45
CA GLN A 300 6.89 14.79 -0.89
C GLN A 300 6.89 15.02 0.62
N GLY A 301 5.74 15.47 1.16
CA GLY A 301 5.51 15.57 2.59
C GLY A 301 4.06 15.23 2.95
N THR A 302 3.87 14.61 4.10
CA THR A 302 2.56 14.22 4.64
C THR A 302 2.46 14.56 6.11
N LEU A 303 1.38 15.24 6.49
CA LEU A 303 0.99 15.52 7.87
C LEU A 303 -0.35 14.86 8.13
N LYS A 304 -0.48 14.11 9.24
CA LYS A 304 -1.71 13.44 9.63
C LYS A 304 -1.92 13.53 11.13
N ARG A 305 -3.14 13.83 11.55
CA ARG A 305 -3.53 13.89 12.96
C ARG A 305 -4.95 13.36 13.15
N SER A 306 -5.15 12.55 14.20
CA SER A 306 -6.44 12.05 14.64
C SER A 306 -6.55 12.18 16.16
N GLY A 307 -7.72 12.51 16.66
CA GLY A 307 -8.09 12.41 18.08
C GLY A 307 -8.65 11.03 18.41
N TYR A 308 -9.32 10.95 19.58
CA TYR A 308 -9.93 9.70 20.05
C TYR A 308 -10.94 9.15 19.04
N VAL A 309 -10.75 7.88 18.70
CA VAL A 309 -11.65 7.16 17.80
C VAL A 309 -12.93 6.79 18.55
N ARG A 310 -14.06 6.87 17.88
CA ARG A 310 -15.37 6.54 18.43
C ARG A 310 -15.85 5.18 17.94
N ALA A 311 -16.09 4.25 18.86
CA ALA A 311 -16.98 3.12 18.67
C ALA A 311 -18.43 3.64 18.50
N PRO A 312 -19.42 2.84 18.08
CA PRO A 312 -20.78 3.34 17.87
C PRO A 312 -21.35 4.13 19.02
N ASN A 313 -21.10 3.73 20.27
CA ASN A 313 -21.73 4.29 21.47
C ASN A 313 -20.79 5.15 22.34
N TYR A 314 -19.46 4.94 22.26
CA TYR A 314 -18.48 5.55 23.16
C TYR A 314 -17.18 5.92 22.43
N PHE A 315 -16.37 6.79 23.03
CA PHE A 315 -15.01 7.07 22.56
C PHE A 315 -14.01 6.09 23.20
N LEU A 316 -12.99 5.73 22.44
CA LEU A 316 -11.87 4.92 22.89
C LEU A 316 -10.80 5.85 23.43
N GLU A 317 -10.58 5.80 24.74
CA GLU A 317 -9.62 6.63 25.42
C GLU A 317 -8.20 6.43 24.89
N ASN A 318 -7.45 7.51 24.72
CA ASN A 318 -6.03 7.53 24.33
C ASN A 318 -5.74 6.86 22.98
N THR A 319 -6.66 6.97 22.02
CA THR A 319 -6.45 6.42 20.65
C THR A 319 -6.04 7.49 19.63
N SER A 320 -5.61 8.65 20.10
CA SER A 320 -5.07 9.73 19.27
C SER A 320 -3.74 9.31 18.63
N TYR A 321 -3.46 9.85 17.45
CA TYR A 321 -2.17 9.69 16.80
C TYR A 321 -1.83 10.86 15.89
N HIS A 322 -0.53 11.02 15.61
CA HIS A 322 -0.05 11.93 14.59
C HIS A 322 1.13 11.33 13.82
N GLU A 323 1.22 11.70 12.55
CA GLU A 323 2.28 11.28 11.64
C GLU A 323 2.86 12.51 10.94
N THR A 324 4.17 12.50 10.72
CA THR A 324 4.90 13.49 9.93
C THR A 324 5.91 12.76 9.06
N ASN A 325 5.64 12.70 7.76
CA ASN A 325 6.43 11.93 6.82
C ASN A 325 7.02 12.84 5.75
N PHE A 326 8.18 12.45 5.25
CA PHE A 326 8.89 13.15 4.18
C PHE A 326 9.58 12.13 3.27
N SER A 327 9.63 12.41 1.97
CA SER A 327 10.48 11.66 1.03
C SER A 327 11.05 12.56 -0.07
N GLY A 328 12.21 12.15 -0.59
CA GLY A 328 12.86 12.81 -1.72
C GLY A 328 13.46 11.77 -2.66
N ASP A 329 13.38 12.03 -3.96
CA ASP A 329 13.91 11.16 -5.02
C ASP A 329 14.62 12.01 -6.07
N ILE A 330 15.83 11.61 -6.44
CA ILE A 330 16.62 12.19 -7.53
C ILE A 330 16.97 11.05 -8.47
N HIS A 331 16.63 11.18 -9.72
CA HIS A 331 16.87 10.20 -10.76
C HIS A 331 17.62 10.80 -11.93
N TYR A 332 18.68 10.14 -12.35
CA TYR A 332 19.43 10.46 -13.56
C TYR A 332 19.46 9.27 -14.49
N ASP A 333 18.90 9.43 -15.68
CA ASP A 333 18.88 8.41 -16.74
C ASP A 333 19.52 8.99 -18.01
N TYR A 334 20.67 8.47 -18.38
CA TYR A 334 21.37 8.92 -19.57
C TYR A 334 21.93 7.74 -20.39
N ARG A 335 21.44 7.62 -21.62
CA ARG A 335 21.83 6.55 -22.56
C ARG A 335 21.67 5.15 -21.95
N ARG A 336 22.78 4.54 -21.50
CA ARG A 336 22.81 3.15 -20.99
C ARG A 336 22.88 3.06 -19.48
N VAL A 337 23.10 4.18 -18.80
CA VAL A 337 23.30 4.20 -17.35
C VAL A 337 22.21 5.02 -16.67
N GLY A 338 21.83 4.60 -15.47
CA GLY A 338 20.98 5.37 -14.61
C GLY A 338 21.39 5.28 -13.16
N LEU A 339 21.07 6.31 -12.41
CA LEU A 339 21.30 6.43 -10.98
C LEU A 339 20.04 6.98 -10.33
N GLU A 340 19.64 6.37 -9.24
CA GLU A 340 18.52 6.80 -8.38
C GLU A 340 19.03 6.92 -6.94
N VAL A 341 18.71 8.03 -6.30
CA VAL A 341 18.93 8.24 -4.87
C VAL A 341 17.60 8.63 -4.26
N TYR A 342 17.09 7.76 -3.38
CA TYR A 342 15.84 7.95 -2.68
C TYR A 342 16.07 7.98 -1.18
N TYR A 343 15.42 8.92 -0.50
CA TYR A 343 15.35 8.98 0.95
C TYR A 343 13.90 9.13 1.41
N SER A 344 13.51 8.41 2.46
CA SER A 344 12.25 8.63 3.14
C SER A 344 12.41 8.59 4.65
N GLN A 345 11.60 9.40 5.33
CA GLN A 345 11.50 9.47 6.78
C GLN A 345 10.03 9.35 7.18
N PHE A 346 9.71 8.34 7.97
CA PHE A 346 8.40 8.13 8.54
C PHE A 346 8.47 8.32 10.05
N ASN A 347 7.62 9.18 10.60
CA ASN A 347 7.54 9.41 12.04
C ASN A 347 6.09 9.36 12.48
N THR A 348 5.83 8.58 13.53
CA THR A 348 4.50 8.48 14.12
C THR A 348 4.58 8.42 15.64
N LYS A 349 3.58 9.01 16.29
CA LYS A 349 3.29 8.82 17.72
C LYS A 349 1.83 8.37 17.84
N VAL A 350 1.61 7.24 18.48
CA VAL A 350 0.31 6.55 18.55
C VAL A 350 -0.03 6.26 20.01
N GLY A 351 -1.16 6.77 20.48
CA GLY A 351 -1.72 6.42 21.78
C GLY A 351 -2.27 4.99 21.77
N LEU A 352 -2.19 4.32 22.89
CA LEU A 352 -2.68 2.96 23.09
C LEU A 352 -3.89 2.98 23.99
N PHE A 353 -4.93 2.23 23.61
CA PHE A 353 -6.18 2.19 24.33
C PHE A 353 -5.99 1.78 25.80
N THR A 354 -6.38 2.66 26.72
CA THR A 354 -6.17 2.49 28.17
C THR A 354 -7.09 1.45 28.78
N GLY A 355 -8.27 1.22 28.20
CA GLY A 355 -9.24 0.24 28.71
C GLY A 355 -8.80 -1.23 28.66
N ALA A 356 -7.66 -1.52 28.00
CA ALA A 356 -7.00 -2.83 28.02
C ALA A 356 -5.97 -2.96 29.16
N GLN A 357 -5.62 -1.87 29.85
CA GLN A 357 -4.66 -1.86 30.96
C GLN A 357 -5.41 -2.16 32.28
N VAL A 358 -5.13 -3.29 32.89
CA VAL A 358 -5.84 -3.76 34.10
C VAL A 358 -4.87 -4.14 35.22
N GLY A 359 -5.22 -3.75 36.43
CA GLY A 359 -4.33 -3.90 37.59
C GLY A 359 -4.30 -5.31 38.18
N SER A 360 -5.36 -6.09 38.03
CA SER A 360 -5.50 -7.40 38.65
C SER A 360 -6.13 -8.44 37.72
N LEU A 361 -6.01 -9.72 38.06
CA LEU A 361 -6.71 -10.80 37.34
C LEU A 361 -8.23 -10.63 37.38
N ALA A 362 -8.80 -10.19 38.50
CA ALA A 362 -10.23 -9.97 38.61
C ALA A 362 -10.69 -8.87 37.65
N ASP A 363 -9.92 -7.78 37.55
CA ASP A 363 -10.20 -6.69 36.59
C ASP A 363 -10.05 -7.16 35.15
N LEU A 364 -9.05 -8.02 34.85
CA LEU A 364 -8.86 -8.58 33.51
C LEU A 364 -10.07 -9.42 33.08
N TYR A 365 -10.51 -10.32 33.95
CA TYR A 365 -11.68 -11.16 33.68
C TYR A 365 -12.96 -10.33 33.55
N ALA A 366 -13.10 -9.32 34.39
CA ALA A 366 -14.22 -8.39 34.32
C ALA A 366 -14.18 -7.58 33.00
N ALA A 367 -13.00 -7.10 32.58
CA ALA A 367 -12.83 -6.35 31.35
C ALA A 367 -13.16 -7.18 30.10
N ILE A 368 -12.71 -8.46 30.05
CA ILE A 368 -13.01 -9.39 28.95
C ILE A 368 -14.53 -9.69 28.88
N SER A 369 -15.21 -9.74 30.03
CA SER A 369 -16.63 -10.08 30.12
C SER A 369 -17.58 -8.92 29.83
N ARG A 370 -17.09 -7.67 29.85
CA ARG A 370 -17.92 -6.49 29.63
C ARG A 370 -18.23 -6.23 28.15
N PRO A 371 -19.45 -5.78 27.84
CA PRO A 371 -19.78 -5.34 26.49
C PRO A 371 -19.05 -4.04 26.09
N GLU A 372 -18.84 -3.12 27.06
CA GLU A 372 -18.25 -1.78 26.85
C GLU A 372 -17.18 -1.47 27.92
N PRO A 373 -16.18 -0.63 27.61
CA PRO A 373 -15.20 -0.16 28.61
C PRO A 373 -15.87 0.63 29.75
N ILE A 374 -15.26 0.61 30.95
CA ILE A 374 -15.75 1.39 32.09
C ILE A 374 -15.53 2.88 31.86
N VAL A 375 -14.35 3.25 31.36
CA VAL A 375 -14.00 4.63 31.10
C VAL A 375 -14.45 5.00 29.70
N GLN A 376 -15.35 5.95 29.61
CA GLN A 376 -15.93 6.46 28.36
C GLN A 376 -15.75 7.98 28.33
N PRO A 377 -14.58 8.48 27.91
CA PRO A 377 -14.29 9.91 27.86
C PRO A 377 -15.08 10.62 26.77
N GLY A 378 -15.04 11.95 26.80
CA GLY A 378 -15.38 12.78 25.66
C GLY A 378 -14.33 12.71 24.55
N PHE A 379 -14.56 13.44 23.47
CA PHE A 379 -13.57 13.59 22.41
C PHE A 379 -12.34 14.39 22.88
N SER A 380 -11.13 13.90 22.58
CA SER A 380 -9.87 14.63 22.79
C SER A 380 -8.86 14.36 21.68
N TYR A 381 -7.91 15.27 21.50
CA TYR A 381 -6.67 15.09 20.75
C TYR A 381 -5.47 14.77 21.65
N ASP A 382 -5.67 14.65 22.95
CA ASP A 382 -4.63 14.35 23.92
C ASP A 382 -4.01 12.97 23.60
N LEU A 383 -2.74 12.85 23.90
CA LEU A 383 -1.98 11.64 23.66
C LEU A 383 -1.06 11.44 24.85
N ASP A 384 -1.57 10.67 25.81
CA ASP A 384 -0.94 10.36 27.06
C ASP A 384 -0.38 8.94 27.10
N ARG A 385 0.31 8.58 28.17
CA ARG A 385 0.73 7.20 28.37
C ARG A 385 -0.48 6.29 28.63
N PRO A 386 -0.50 5.07 28.03
CA PRO A 386 0.56 4.44 27.23
C PRO A 386 0.55 4.91 25.77
N TYR A 387 1.74 5.08 25.17
CA TYR A 387 1.89 5.38 23.75
C TYR A 387 3.18 4.79 23.18
N GLN A 388 3.21 4.60 21.86
CA GLN A 388 4.44 4.29 21.13
C GLN A 388 4.83 5.45 20.21
N GLN A 389 6.15 5.63 20.06
CA GLN A 389 6.74 6.56 19.11
C GLN A 389 7.71 5.81 18.20
N VAL A 390 7.53 5.94 16.90
CA VAL A 390 8.35 5.24 15.90
C VAL A 390 8.92 6.25 14.92
N SER A 391 10.21 6.07 14.60
CA SER A 391 10.92 6.82 13.59
C SER A 391 11.63 5.82 12.66
N HIS A 392 11.38 5.92 11.36
CA HIS A 392 11.97 5.02 10.36
C HIS A 392 12.54 5.81 9.20
N GLY A 393 13.86 5.74 9.02
CA GLY A 393 14.59 6.33 7.90
C GLY A 393 15.05 5.27 6.91
N LEU A 394 14.88 5.51 5.62
CA LEU A 394 15.33 4.66 4.51
C LEU A 394 16.12 5.51 3.50
N LEU A 395 17.39 5.15 3.28
CA LEU A 395 18.20 5.64 2.18
C LEU A 395 18.41 4.51 1.18
N LYS A 396 18.12 4.76 -0.11
CA LYS A 396 18.36 3.85 -1.24
C LYS A 396 19.25 4.52 -2.26
N VAL A 397 20.24 3.78 -2.77
CA VAL A 397 21.02 4.13 -3.95
C VAL A 397 20.92 2.97 -4.92
N ARG A 398 20.44 3.25 -6.13
CA ARG A 398 20.30 2.26 -7.21
C ARG A 398 21.01 2.76 -8.44
N ALA A 399 21.92 1.93 -8.98
CA ALA A 399 22.56 2.16 -10.25
C ALA A 399 22.19 1.05 -11.21
N TYR A 400 22.00 1.35 -12.49
CA TYR A 400 21.76 0.35 -13.50
C TYR A 400 22.51 0.63 -14.79
N LEU A 401 22.86 -0.46 -15.48
CA LEU A 401 23.53 -0.47 -16.77
C LEU A 401 22.72 -1.30 -17.76
N ARG A 402 22.22 -0.69 -18.83
CA ARG A 402 21.64 -1.42 -19.96
C ARG A 402 22.77 -2.05 -20.76
N THR A 403 23.02 -3.35 -20.55
CA THR A 403 24.09 -4.11 -21.19
C THR A 403 23.81 -4.34 -22.68
N SER A 404 22.52 -4.37 -23.04
CA SER A 404 22.02 -4.44 -24.41
C SER A 404 20.62 -3.85 -24.47
N GLN A 405 19.98 -3.84 -25.63
CA GLN A 405 18.55 -3.48 -25.76
C GLN A 405 17.62 -4.42 -24.96
N ARG A 406 18.12 -5.58 -24.54
CA ARG A 406 17.37 -6.66 -23.88
C ARG A 406 18.01 -7.15 -22.60
N GLY A 407 18.94 -6.41 -22.03
CA GLY A 407 19.60 -6.78 -20.80
C GLY A 407 19.90 -5.58 -19.92
N THR A 408 19.60 -5.69 -18.61
CA THR A 408 19.88 -4.65 -17.62
C THR A 408 20.52 -5.26 -16.38
N LEU A 409 21.69 -4.76 -16.01
CA LEU A 409 22.32 -5.05 -14.73
C LEU A 409 21.98 -3.93 -13.75
N THR A 410 21.44 -4.29 -12.61
CA THR A 410 21.03 -3.34 -11.55
C THR A 410 21.76 -3.68 -10.25
N ALA A 411 22.40 -2.69 -9.66
CA ALA A 411 22.96 -2.75 -8.31
C ALA A 411 22.15 -1.82 -7.41
N THR A 412 21.71 -2.31 -6.26
CA THR A 412 20.94 -1.53 -5.27
C THR A 412 21.57 -1.70 -3.90
N PHE A 413 21.79 -0.58 -3.22
CA PHE A 413 22.16 -0.55 -1.82
C PHE A 413 21.13 0.24 -1.03
N ALA A 414 20.75 -0.26 0.16
CA ALA A 414 19.93 0.51 1.05
C ALA A 414 20.41 0.42 2.50
N ARG A 415 20.21 1.53 3.24
CA ARG A 415 20.38 1.61 4.69
C ARG A 415 19.07 2.05 5.31
N GLN A 416 18.63 1.29 6.31
CA GLN A 416 17.44 1.61 7.09
C GLN A 416 17.81 1.74 8.57
N GLN A 417 17.13 2.65 9.24
CA GLN A 417 17.22 2.79 10.70
C GLN A 417 15.81 2.94 11.26
N ASN A 418 15.42 2.00 12.09
CA ASN A 418 14.15 2.01 12.80
C ASN A 418 14.40 2.23 14.29
N GLU A 419 13.77 3.23 14.86
CA GLU A 419 13.77 3.51 16.29
C GLU A 419 12.34 3.42 16.81
N ARG A 420 12.14 2.61 17.82
CA ARG A 420 10.86 2.42 18.50
C ARG A 420 11.04 2.71 19.97
N ARG A 421 10.17 3.56 20.50
CA ARG A 421 10.07 3.91 21.92
C ARG A 421 8.67 3.60 22.38
N GLU A 422 8.56 2.80 23.43
CA GLU A 422 7.27 2.48 24.07
C GLU A 422 7.25 3.09 25.48
N TYR A 423 6.20 3.84 25.72
CA TYR A 423 5.98 4.56 26.98
C TYR A 423 4.73 3.99 27.64
N ASP A 424 4.90 3.36 28.79
CA ASP A 424 3.82 2.74 29.55
C ASP A 424 3.26 3.65 30.63
N TYR A 425 2.09 3.29 31.14
CA TYR A 425 1.57 3.85 32.36
C TYR A 425 2.28 3.20 33.56
N VAL A 426 3.13 3.96 34.26
CA VAL A 426 3.79 3.52 35.48
C VAL A 426 3.30 4.40 36.61
N PRO A 427 2.45 3.86 37.50
CA PRO A 427 1.94 4.62 38.64
C PRO A 427 3.10 5.21 39.46
N PHE A 428 2.97 6.46 39.84
CA PHE A 428 3.93 7.20 40.68
C PHE A 428 5.33 7.38 40.08
N SER A 429 5.54 7.06 38.80
CA SER A 429 6.81 7.29 38.10
C SER A 429 6.78 8.67 37.43
N GLY A 430 7.67 9.57 37.85
CA GLY A 430 7.95 10.83 37.15
C GLY A 430 8.92 10.66 35.96
N SER A 431 9.26 9.45 35.57
CA SER A 431 10.24 9.18 34.49
C SER A 431 9.74 9.70 33.15
N LEU A 432 10.59 10.43 32.45
CA LEU A 432 10.37 10.84 31.05
C LEU A 432 10.93 9.83 30.03
N ASN A 433 11.67 8.82 30.51
CA ASN A 433 12.24 7.79 29.65
C ASN A 433 11.17 6.83 29.12
N PRO A 434 11.37 6.22 27.95
CA PRO A 434 10.58 5.08 27.51
C PRO A 434 10.84 3.87 28.42
N GLU A 435 9.86 3.00 28.57
CA GLU A 435 10.04 1.72 29.23
C GLU A 435 10.73 0.70 28.32
N LEU A 436 10.57 0.80 27.01
CA LEU A 436 11.24 -0.01 26.01
C LEU A 436 11.78 0.88 24.88
N TYR A 437 13.06 0.74 24.55
CA TYR A 437 13.66 1.33 23.37
C TYR A 437 14.33 0.26 22.53
N LEU A 438 14.01 0.25 21.26
CA LEU A 438 14.60 -0.66 20.27
C LEU A 438 15.13 0.16 19.09
N LYS A 439 16.40 -0.11 18.73
CA LYS A 439 17.04 0.49 17.55
C LYS A 439 17.56 -0.59 16.64
N LEU A 440 16.93 -0.72 15.47
CA LEU A 440 17.32 -1.64 14.40
C LEU A 440 17.98 -0.87 13.27
N VAL A 441 19.20 -1.26 12.91
CA VAL A 441 19.90 -0.76 11.72
C VAL A 441 20.06 -1.91 10.74
N THR A 442 19.61 -1.71 9.50
CA THR A 442 19.67 -2.71 8.43
C THR A 442 20.41 -2.13 7.22
N HIS A 443 21.29 -2.94 6.62
CA HIS A 443 21.85 -2.68 5.31
C HIS A 443 21.46 -3.84 4.37
N THR A 444 21.03 -3.49 3.17
CA THR A 444 20.74 -4.47 2.10
C THR A 444 21.53 -4.15 0.86
N GLY A 445 21.93 -5.18 0.14
CA GLY A 445 22.60 -5.06 -1.15
C GLY A 445 22.06 -6.10 -2.13
N ASP A 446 21.70 -5.65 -3.34
CA ASP A 446 21.21 -6.50 -4.43
C ASP A 446 22.01 -6.25 -5.69
N LEU A 447 22.37 -7.30 -6.39
CA LEU A 447 22.91 -7.26 -7.74
C LEU A 447 22.09 -8.20 -8.61
N ILE A 448 21.38 -7.64 -9.60
CA ILE A 448 20.43 -8.40 -10.41
C ILE A 448 20.66 -8.10 -11.88
N TRP A 449 20.79 -9.15 -12.68
CA TRP A 449 20.79 -9.08 -14.12
C TRP A 449 19.48 -9.61 -14.68
N GLU A 450 18.76 -8.75 -15.39
CA GLU A 450 17.53 -9.08 -16.11
C GLU A 450 17.82 -9.16 -17.60
N HIS A 451 17.28 -10.16 -18.28
CA HIS A 451 17.48 -10.36 -19.71
C HIS A 451 16.21 -10.83 -20.43
N SER A 452 16.19 -10.56 -21.73
CA SER A 452 15.18 -11.09 -22.67
C SER A 452 15.88 -11.46 -23.97
N ALA A 453 15.71 -12.67 -24.43
CA ALA A 453 16.31 -13.13 -25.69
C ALA A 453 15.52 -12.61 -26.91
N LYS A 454 16.13 -12.70 -28.11
CA LYS A 454 15.39 -12.61 -29.37
C LYS A 454 14.46 -13.83 -29.49
N PRO A 455 13.30 -13.67 -30.17
CA PRO A 455 12.49 -14.83 -30.51
C PRO A 455 13.35 -15.94 -31.17
N ASP A 456 13.18 -17.17 -30.71
CA ASP A 456 13.79 -18.34 -31.32
C ASP A 456 13.17 -18.66 -32.70
N LYS A 457 13.66 -19.67 -33.40
CA LYS A 457 13.15 -20.08 -34.73
C LYS A 457 11.68 -20.49 -34.69
N ALA A 458 11.17 -20.87 -33.53
CA ALA A 458 9.77 -21.27 -33.32
C ALA A 458 8.88 -20.11 -32.79
N GLY A 459 9.43 -18.90 -32.71
CA GLY A 459 8.72 -17.69 -32.22
C GLY A 459 8.64 -17.59 -30.71
N GLY A 460 9.32 -18.45 -29.95
CA GLY A 460 9.37 -18.41 -28.50
C GLY A 460 10.37 -17.38 -27.97
N VAL A 461 10.07 -16.76 -26.83
CA VAL A 461 10.94 -15.75 -26.20
C VAL A 461 11.37 -16.25 -24.82
N TRP A 462 12.68 -16.31 -24.61
CA TRP A 462 13.30 -16.54 -23.30
C TRP A 462 13.53 -15.21 -22.61
N SER A 463 13.17 -15.12 -21.33
CA SER A 463 13.44 -13.97 -20.48
C SER A 463 13.64 -14.44 -19.05
N GLY A 464 14.44 -13.72 -18.28
CA GLY A 464 14.67 -14.13 -16.91
C GLY A 464 15.48 -13.13 -16.10
N SER A 465 15.84 -13.57 -14.90
CA SER A 465 16.68 -12.79 -13.99
C SER A 465 17.57 -13.71 -13.16
N VAL A 466 18.81 -13.27 -12.98
CA VAL A 466 19.77 -13.90 -12.06
C VAL A 466 20.26 -12.84 -11.10
N GLY A 467 20.34 -13.16 -9.83
CA GLY A 467 20.77 -12.15 -8.85
C GLY A 467 21.27 -12.73 -7.54
N ILE A 468 21.91 -11.85 -6.79
CA ILE A 468 22.34 -12.08 -5.41
C ILE A 468 21.78 -10.97 -4.52
N ASN A 469 21.44 -11.35 -3.28
CA ASN A 469 20.93 -10.43 -2.26
C ASN A 469 21.74 -10.63 -0.98
N THR A 470 21.96 -9.55 -0.24
CA THR A 470 22.58 -9.58 1.09
C THR A 470 21.79 -8.70 2.05
N ILE A 471 21.77 -9.09 3.32
CA ILE A 471 21.20 -8.31 4.41
C ILE A 471 22.08 -8.42 5.64
N THR A 472 22.32 -7.30 6.30
CA THR A 472 22.93 -7.24 7.63
C THR A 472 22.07 -6.41 8.56
N GLN A 473 21.86 -6.89 9.80
CA GLN A 473 21.06 -6.20 10.79
C GLN A 473 21.75 -6.19 12.14
N GLY A 474 21.57 -5.11 12.87
CA GLY A 474 21.94 -5.02 14.27
C GLY A 474 20.84 -4.34 15.06
N ASN A 475 20.36 -4.99 16.12
CA ASN A 475 19.38 -4.44 17.04
C ASN A 475 20.01 -4.16 18.40
N VAL A 476 19.72 -3.00 18.96
CA VAL A 476 20.07 -2.60 20.31
C VAL A 476 18.77 -2.33 21.07
N ARG A 477 18.65 -2.92 22.26
CA ARG A 477 17.58 -2.71 23.22
C ARG A 477 18.13 -1.95 24.43
N GLU A 478 17.34 -1.01 24.91
CA GLU A 478 17.57 -0.34 26.20
C GLU A 478 16.31 -0.47 27.07
N PHE A 479 16.49 -0.37 28.36
CA PHE A 479 15.46 -0.46 29.39
C PHE A 479 14.90 -1.88 29.54
N LEU A 480 13.57 -2.06 29.54
CA LEU A 480 12.94 -3.35 29.81
C LEU A 480 13.33 -4.44 28.79
N PHE A 481 13.40 -5.65 29.30
CA PHE A 481 13.64 -6.81 28.47
C PHE A 481 12.33 -7.26 27.78
N LEU A 482 12.39 -7.38 26.48
CA LEU A 482 11.40 -8.06 25.65
C LEU A 482 12.11 -9.03 24.70
N ILE A 483 13.11 -8.54 23.96
CA ILE A 483 13.99 -9.34 23.10
C ILE A 483 15.45 -8.97 23.39
N PRO A 484 16.41 -9.90 23.22
CA PRO A 484 17.82 -9.60 23.41
C PRO A 484 18.38 -8.71 22.30
N ASN A 485 19.55 -8.12 22.53
CA ASN A 485 20.34 -7.54 21.46
C ASN A 485 20.76 -8.62 20.47
N PHE A 486 20.81 -8.28 19.18
CA PHE A 486 21.19 -9.28 18.17
C PHE A 486 21.93 -8.71 16.99
N ARG A 487 22.63 -9.60 16.28
CA ARG A 487 23.17 -9.41 14.94
C ARG A 487 22.60 -10.48 14.02
N ASN A 488 22.22 -10.08 12.82
CA ASN A 488 21.69 -10.98 11.79
C ASN A 488 22.42 -10.72 10.48
N TYR A 489 22.77 -11.76 9.77
CA TYR A 489 23.36 -11.74 8.44
C TYR A 489 22.63 -12.72 7.54
N GLY A 490 22.34 -12.33 6.32
CA GLY A 490 21.73 -13.18 5.30
C GLY A 490 22.34 -12.94 3.94
N ALA A 491 22.46 -14.00 3.16
CA ALA A 491 22.83 -13.94 1.76
C ALA A 491 22.03 -14.97 0.96
N GLY A 492 21.68 -14.62 -0.27
CA GLY A 492 20.97 -15.52 -1.17
C GLY A 492 21.33 -15.28 -2.63
N GLY A 493 21.26 -16.33 -3.44
CA GLY A 493 21.43 -16.27 -4.89
C GLY A 493 20.26 -16.95 -5.57
N PHE A 494 19.77 -16.39 -6.68
CA PHE A 494 18.63 -16.91 -7.41
C PHE A 494 18.79 -16.84 -8.92
N ALA A 495 18.05 -17.71 -9.61
CA ALA A 495 17.86 -17.69 -11.05
C ALA A 495 16.40 -17.99 -11.36
N ILE A 496 15.81 -17.23 -12.28
CA ILE A 496 14.45 -17.40 -12.78
C ILE A 496 14.51 -17.32 -14.28
N GLU A 497 13.93 -18.32 -14.96
CA GLU A 497 13.80 -18.35 -16.41
C GLU A 497 12.37 -18.56 -16.83
N ARG A 498 11.96 -17.82 -17.86
CA ARG A 498 10.63 -17.84 -18.46
C ARG A 498 10.73 -18.06 -19.95
N TYR A 499 9.87 -18.93 -20.45
CA TYR A 499 9.68 -19.17 -21.86
C TYR A 499 8.24 -18.89 -22.27
N ALA A 500 8.04 -17.93 -23.14
CA ALA A 500 6.73 -17.55 -23.67
C ALA A 500 6.63 -17.88 -25.17
N ARG A 501 5.64 -18.70 -25.54
CA ARG A 501 5.36 -19.07 -26.94
C ARG A 501 3.89 -19.28 -27.17
N ASN A 502 3.33 -18.58 -28.18
CA ASN A 502 1.91 -18.64 -28.53
C ASN A 502 1.01 -18.40 -27.30
N ARG A 503 0.29 -19.45 -26.88
CA ARG A 503 -0.65 -19.42 -25.74
C ARG A 503 -0.01 -19.88 -24.43
N TRP A 504 1.23 -20.32 -24.44
CA TRP A 504 1.94 -20.84 -23.29
C TRP A 504 2.95 -19.84 -22.73
N THR A 505 2.97 -19.71 -21.44
CA THR A 505 4.10 -19.13 -20.70
C THR A 505 4.47 -20.11 -19.60
N LEU A 506 5.74 -20.51 -19.59
CA LEU A 506 6.32 -21.41 -18.59
C LEU A 506 7.39 -20.65 -17.82
N GLU A 507 7.52 -20.94 -16.53
CA GLU A 507 8.51 -20.32 -15.66
C GLU A 507 9.09 -21.34 -14.70
N ALA A 508 10.40 -21.26 -14.47
CA ALA A 508 11.08 -22.03 -13.43
C ALA A 508 12.03 -21.12 -12.66
N GLY A 509 12.12 -21.34 -11.37
CA GLY A 509 13.02 -20.59 -10.50
C GLY A 509 13.67 -21.46 -9.45
N LEU A 510 14.90 -21.11 -9.11
CA LEU A 510 15.70 -21.76 -8.06
C LEU A 510 16.41 -20.69 -7.23
N ARG A 511 16.49 -20.92 -5.92
CA ARG A 511 17.17 -20.02 -4.99
C ARG A 511 17.86 -20.81 -3.88
N TYR A 512 19.04 -20.36 -3.47
CA TYR A 512 19.74 -20.78 -2.27
C TYR A 512 19.87 -19.61 -1.31
N ASP A 513 19.60 -19.85 -0.02
CA ASP A 513 19.72 -18.87 1.06
C ASP A 513 20.58 -19.38 2.20
N TYR A 514 21.35 -18.48 2.78
CA TYR A 514 22.04 -18.63 4.05
C TYR A 514 21.60 -17.55 5.02
N ARG A 515 21.35 -17.92 6.29
CA ARG A 515 20.99 -17.00 7.37
C ARG A 515 21.82 -17.34 8.61
N TRP A 516 22.37 -16.32 9.24
CA TRP A 516 23.09 -16.38 10.50
C TRP A 516 22.48 -15.38 11.48
N LEU A 517 22.25 -15.81 12.74
CA LEU A 517 21.73 -15.01 13.82
C LEU A 517 22.58 -15.22 15.07
N ARG A 518 22.95 -14.14 15.76
CA ARG A 518 23.57 -14.18 17.08
C ARG A 518 22.82 -13.25 18.02
N ALA A 519 22.28 -13.82 19.10
CA ALA A 519 21.64 -13.12 20.20
C ALA A 519 22.59 -12.98 21.37
N TYR A 520 22.54 -11.84 22.06
CA TYR A 520 23.42 -11.50 23.19
C TYR A 520 22.58 -11.30 24.43
N PHE A 521 23.01 -11.94 25.54
CA PHE A 521 22.32 -11.92 26.81
C PHE A 521 23.27 -11.44 27.89
N LEU A 522 22.74 -10.75 28.91
CA LEU A 522 23.44 -10.41 30.14
C LEU A 522 23.04 -11.41 31.20
N ASP A 523 24.03 -12.10 31.77
CA ASP A 523 23.87 -12.85 33.03
C ASP A 523 24.03 -11.86 34.17
N GLU A 524 22.93 -11.42 34.75
CA GLU A 524 22.94 -10.38 35.79
C GLU A 524 23.73 -10.77 37.05
N PRO A 525 23.64 -12.03 37.56
CA PRO A 525 24.44 -12.45 38.73
C PRO A 525 25.94 -12.33 38.53
N THR A 526 26.43 -12.65 37.35
CA THR A 526 27.88 -12.63 37.05
C THR A 526 28.33 -11.37 36.33
N ASN A 527 27.38 -10.53 35.88
CA ASN A 527 27.57 -9.37 35.02
C ASN A 527 28.38 -9.70 33.73
N THR A 528 28.20 -10.92 33.21
CA THR A 528 28.88 -11.39 32.01
C THR A 528 27.92 -11.46 30.80
N VAL A 529 28.44 -11.09 29.63
CA VAL A 529 27.67 -11.22 28.38
C VAL A 529 27.98 -12.55 27.73
N TYR A 530 26.93 -13.37 27.51
CA TYR A 530 27.02 -14.59 26.71
C TYR A 530 26.20 -14.47 25.44
N ASN A 531 26.37 -15.39 24.49
CA ASN A 531 25.63 -15.35 23.21
C ASN A 531 25.18 -16.74 22.79
N GLN A 532 24.12 -16.74 21.98
CA GLN A 532 23.64 -17.92 21.27
C GLN A 532 23.64 -17.65 19.78
N THR A 533 24.12 -18.61 19.00
CA THR A 533 24.30 -18.44 17.55
C THR A 533 23.56 -19.53 16.78
N HIS A 534 22.82 -19.14 15.76
CA HIS A 534 22.11 -20.03 14.86
C HIS A 534 22.56 -19.83 13.42
N ASN A 535 22.56 -20.93 12.66
CA ASN A 535 22.87 -20.95 11.24
C ASN A 535 21.85 -21.80 10.50
N TRP A 536 21.28 -21.26 9.43
CA TRP A 536 20.33 -21.97 8.60
C TRP A 536 20.68 -21.84 7.12
N ARG A 537 20.38 -22.88 6.36
CA ARG A 537 20.56 -22.94 4.90
C ARG A 537 19.33 -23.57 4.31
N ASN A 538 18.90 -23.07 3.15
CA ASN A 538 17.75 -23.66 2.45
C ASN A 538 17.85 -23.47 0.94
N VAL A 539 17.25 -24.40 0.21
CA VAL A 539 17.02 -24.31 -1.23
C VAL A 539 15.51 -24.22 -1.45
N THR A 540 15.08 -23.26 -2.26
CA THR A 540 13.69 -23.09 -2.66
C THR A 540 13.56 -23.11 -4.18
N GLY A 541 12.42 -23.60 -4.68
CA GLY A 541 12.13 -23.69 -6.10
C GLY A 541 10.71 -23.25 -6.43
N SER A 542 10.49 -22.87 -7.68
CA SER A 542 9.16 -22.58 -8.22
C SER A 542 9.03 -23.06 -9.65
N LEU A 543 7.81 -23.52 -9.99
CA LEU A 543 7.39 -23.88 -11.34
C LEU A 543 6.05 -23.24 -11.60
N GLY A 544 5.95 -22.45 -12.68
CA GLY A 544 4.74 -21.78 -13.09
C GLY A 544 4.38 -22.11 -14.54
N ALA A 545 3.09 -22.18 -14.81
CA ALA A 545 2.56 -22.30 -16.16
C ALA A 545 1.31 -21.44 -16.32
N SER A 546 1.22 -20.71 -17.42
CA SER A 546 0.03 -19.98 -17.83
C SER A 546 -0.34 -20.42 -19.25
N TYR A 547 -1.63 -20.72 -19.45
CA TYR A 547 -2.17 -21.11 -20.74
C TYR A 547 -3.39 -20.30 -21.10
N GLN A 548 -3.37 -19.65 -22.21
CA GLN A 548 -4.50 -18.90 -22.75
C GLN A 548 -5.45 -19.85 -23.48
N LEU A 549 -6.47 -20.33 -22.77
CA LEU A 549 -7.49 -21.24 -23.28
C LEU A 549 -8.24 -20.60 -24.46
N ARG A 550 -8.59 -19.30 -24.31
CA ARG A 550 -9.18 -18.41 -25.31
C ARG A 550 -8.57 -17.02 -25.15
N PRO A 551 -8.74 -16.10 -26.11
CA PRO A 551 -8.25 -14.72 -25.97
C PRO A 551 -8.70 -13.98 -24.71
N ASP A 552 -9.84 -14.39 -24.17
CA ASP A 552 -10.52 -13.82 -22.99
C ASP A 552 -10.46 -14.72 -21.74
N LEU A 553 -9.82 -15.91 -21.81
CA LEU A 553 -9.80 -16.89 -20.73
C LEU A 553 -8.40 -17.48 -20.54
N THR A 554 -7.80 -17.22 -19.38
CA THR A 554 -6.46 -17.68 -19.03
C THR A 554 -6.49 -18.57 -17.79
N LEU A 555 -5.80 -19.69 -17.82
CA LEU A 555 -5.53 -20.57 -16.71
C LEU A 555 -4.07 -20.43 -16.30
N THR A 556 -3.82 -20.11 -15.02
CA THR A 556 -2.48 -19.98 -14.45
C THR A 556 -2.34 -20.92 -13.26
N THR A 557 -1.22 -21.62 -13.18
CA THR A 557 -0.86 -22.47 -12.04
C THR A 557 0.56 -22.16 -11.59
N ASN A 558 0.81 -22.25 -10.30
CA ASN A 558 2.14 -22.10 -9.72
C ASN A 558 2.31 -23.11 -8.57
N LEU A 559 3.44 -23.81 -8.57
CA LEU A 559 3.90 -24.65 -7.49
C LEU A 559 5.21 -24.05 -6.98
N SER A 560 5.31 -23.78 -5.69
CA SER A 560 6.48 -23.12 -5.13
C SER A 560 6.77 -23.56 -3.70
N THR A 561 8.03 -23.46 -3.32
CA THR A 561 8.48 -23.63 -1.94
C THR A 561 8.99 -22.33 -1.39
N ALA A 562 8.81 -22.13 -0.08
CA ALA A 562 9.37 -21.00 0.64
C ALA A 562 9.83 -21.46 2.03
N TRP A 563 10.66 -20.67 2.67
CA TRP A 563 11.11 -20.95 4.01
C TRP A 563 11.29 -19.66 4.83
N ARG A 564 11.28 -19.80 6.15
CA ARG A 564 11.58 -18.72 7.09
C ARG A 564 12.38 -19.28 8.26
N ALA A 565 13.51 -18.67 8.58
CA ALA A 565 14.21 -18.91 9.85
C ALA A 565 13.41 -18.30 11.01
N PRO A 566 13.40 -18.93 12.20
CA PRO A 566 12.89 -18.28 13.39
C PRO A 566 13.61 -16.95 13.62
N ASN A 567 12.88 -15.90 13.97
CA ASN A 567 13.46 -14.62 14.31
C ASN A 567 13.81 -14.54 15.81
N VAL A 568 14.46 -13.45 16.20
CA VAL A 568 14.88 -13.26 17.59
C VAL A 568 13.71 -13.26 18.57
N ALA A 569 12.55 -12.73 18.18
CA ALA A 569 11.37 -12.72 19.05
C ALA A 569 10.75 -14.12 19.18
N ASP A 570 10.66 -14.88 18.10
CA ASP A 570 10.18 -16.26 18.13
C ASP A 570 11.02 -17.11 19.13
N LEU A 571 12.33 -16.89 19.13
CA LEU A 571 13.27 -17.67 19.95
C LEU A 571 13.36 -17.19 21.39
N TYR A 572 13.33 -15.87 21.63
CA TYR A 572 13.85 -15.31 22.87
C TYR A 572 12.98 -14.21 23.50
N SER A 573 11.75 -13.96 23.03
CA SER A 573 10.85 -13.06 23.74
C SER A 573 10.65 -13.53 25.18
N ASN A 574 10.73 -12.62 26.13
CA ASN A 574 10.39 -12.90 27.52
C ASN A 574 10.04 -11.59 28.24
N GLY A 575 8.87 -11.07 27.98
CA GLY A 575 8.48 -9.79 28.56
C GLY A 575 7.11 -9.30 28.16
N LEU A 576 6.73 -8.19 28.75
CA LEU A 576 5.51 -7.49 28.43
C LEU A 576 5.69 -6.71 27.12
N HIS A 577 4.91 -7.04 26.11
CA HIS A 577 4.75 -6.28 24.90
C HIS A 577 3.62 -5.27 25.11
N GLN A 578 3.99 -4.05 25.41
CA GLN A 578 3.07 -3.06 25.97
C GLN A 578 2.00 -2.64 24.98
N SER A 579 2.36 -2.44 23.73
CA SER A 579 1.41 -2.07 22.68
C SER A 579 0.38 -3.16 22.35
N ALA A 580 0.71 -4.44 22.64
CA ALA A 580 -0.21 -5.57 22.50
C ALA A 580 -0.96 -5.90 23.80
N VAL A 581 -0.57 -5.31 24.93
CA VAL A 581 -1.07 -5.66 26.28
C VAL A 581 -0.97 -7.18 26.50
N ALA A 582 0.18 -7.77 26.13
CA ALA A 582 0.40 -9.20 26.12
C ALA A 582 1.79 -9.54 26.67
N TYR A 583 1.90 -10.61 27.44
CA TYR A 583 3.19 -11.16 27.83
C TYR A 583 3.61 -12.24 26.84
N GLU A 584 4.78 -12.09 26.22
CA GLU A 584 5.27 -12.99 25.18
C GLU A 584 6.44 -13.83 25.67
N ILE A 585 6.40 -15.14 25.39
CA ILE A 585 7.42 -16.12 25.74
C ILE A 585 7.93 -16.79 24.48
N GLY A 586 9.24 -16.65 24.21
CA GLY A 586 9.94 -17.28 23.11
C GLY A 586 10.28 -18.75 23.38
N ASN A 587 10.67 -19.46 22.31
CA ASN A 587 11.12 -20.84 22.40
C ASN A 587 12.43 -21.03 21.61
N PRO A 588 13.58 -21.22 22.26
CA PRO A 588 14.88 -21.32 21.60
C PRO A 588 15.05 -22.59 20.75
N ASN A 589 14.15 -23.58 20.88
CA ASN A 589 14.20 -24.86 20.18
C ASN A 589 13.40 -24.90 18.87
N LEU A 590 12.91 -23.75 18.37
CA LEU A 590 12.14 -23.67 17.13
C LEU A 590 13.01 -23.97 15.90
N ASN A 591 12.43 -24.73 14.97
CA ASN A 591 13.02 -25.05 13.67
C ASN A 591 12.51 -24.08 12.59
N PRO A 592 13.24 -23.94 11.46
CA PRO A 592 12.75 -23.15 10.32
C PRO A 592 11.41 -23.64 9.77
N GLU A 593 10.55 -22.71 9.41
CA GLU A 593 9.33 -23.00 8.69
C GLU A 593 9.66 -23.37 7.25
N GLN A 594 8.95 -24.38 6.71
CA GLN A 594 9.03 -24.75 5.30
C GLN A 594 7.62 -24.85 4.71
N ALA A 595 7.37 -24.06 3.69
CA ALA A 595 6.09 -24.00 2.99
C ALA A 595 6.15 -24.66 1.63
N PHE A 596 5.08 -25.38 1.28
CA PHE A 596 4.78 -25.93 -0.03
C PHE A 596 3.48 -25.33 -0.50
N ASN A 597 3.53 -24.51 -1.50
CA ASN A 597 2.42 -23.73 -2.00
C ASN A 597 2.01 -24.20 -3.41
N GLY A 598 0.71 -24.37 -3.63
CA GLY A 598 0.10 -24.60 -4.93
C GLY A 598 -1.06 -23.63 -5.14
N ASN A 599 -1.05 -22.95 -6.29
CA ASN A 599 -2.10 -22.03 -6.71
C ASN A 599 -2.64 -22.43 -8.09
N LEU A 600 -3.94 -22.27 -8.28
CA LEU A 600 -4.61 -22.41 -9.57
C LEU A 600 -5.59 -21.26 -9.74
N VAL A 601 -5.45 -20.47 -10.79
CA VAL A 601 -6.28 -19.31 -11.08
C VAL A 601 -6.84 -19.39 -12.48
N LEU A 602 -8.16 -19.17 -12.58
CA LEU A 602 -8.87 -19.02 -13.83
C LEU A 602 -9.35 -17.56 -13.93
N ALA A 603 -8.86 -16.84 -14.93
CA ALA A 603 -9.18 -15.44 -15.19
C ALA A 603 -9.92 -15.30 -16.52
N TYR A 604 -11.11 -14.67 -16.47
CA TYR A 604 -11.93 -14.33 -17.63
C TYR A 604 -12.05 -12.81 -17.78
N SER A 605 -11.76 -12.30 -18.97
CA SER A 605 -11.80 -10.86 -19.29
C SER A 605 -12.63 -10.60 -20.55
N GLY A 606 -13.95 -10.55 -20.38
CA GLY A 606 -14.91 -10.24 -21.43
C GLY A 606 -15.37 -8.77 -21.40
N LYS A 607 -16.21 -8.37 -22.39
CA LYS A 607 -16.68 -6.97 -22.52
C LYS A 607 -17.55 -6.50 -21.35
N ARG A 608 -18.41 -7.37 -20.81
CA ARG A 608 -19.35 -7.06 -19.72
C ARG A 608 -19.01 -7.74 -18.41
N LEU A 609 -18.32 -8.88 -18.47
CA LEU A 609 -17.94 -9.66 -17.30
C LEU A 609 -16.43 -9.78 -17.26
N THR A 610 -15.85 -9.43 -16.12
CA THR A 610 -14.49 -9.79 -15.73
C THR A 610 -14.61 -10.65 -14.49
N ALA A 611 -13.97 -11.81 -14.46
CA ALA A 611 -14.03 -12.73 -13.33
C ALA A 611 -12.68 -13.39 -13.10
N GLU A 612 -12.34 -13.56 -11.86
CA GLU A 612 -11.17 -14.33 -11.43
C GLU A 612 -11.58 -15.27 -10.30
N VAL A 613 -11.14 -16.51 -10.42
CA VAL A 613 -11.37 -17.56 -9.44
C VAL A 613 -10.05 -18.24 -9.15
N GLY A 614 -9.62 -18.19 -7.91
CA GLY A 614 -8.36 -18.76 -7.44
C GLY A 614 -8.55 -19.79 -6.34
N PHE A 615 -7.90 -20.91 -6.46
CA PHE A 615 -7.74 -21.91 -5.40
C PHE A 615 -6.28 -21.92 -4.94
N TYR A 616 -6.07 -22.03 -3.65
CA TYR A 616 -4.73 -22.16 -3.09
C TYR A 616 -4.68 -23.23 -1.99
N ASN A 617 -3.51 -23.87 -1.90
CA ASN A 617 -3.17 -24.78 -0.81
C ASN A 617 -1.74 -24.54 -0.40
N ASN A 618 -1.54 -24.17 0.86
CA ASN A 618 -0.23 -23.94 1.46
C ASN A 618 -0.06 -24.84 2.67
N ARG A 619 0.83 -25.82 2.56
CA ARG A 619 1.25 -26.68 3.67
C ARG A 619 2.56 -26.13 4.26
N ILE A 620 2.54 -25.83 5.56
CA ILE A 620 3.69 -25.28 6.27
C ILE A 620 4.11 -26.27 7.36
N ASN A 621 5.27 -26.85 7.20
CA ASN A 621 5.91 -27.63 8.26
C ASN A 621 6.56 -26.66 9.25
N ASN A 622 6.48 -26.98 10.54
CA ASN A 622 7.02 -26.15 11.61
C ASN A 622 6.44 -24.72 11.65
N TYR A 623 5.14 -24.55 11.37
CA TYR A 623 4.47 -23.24 11.43
C TYR A 623 4.57 -22.68 12.85
N ILE A 624 5.22 -21.53 13.01
CA ILE A 624 5.46 -20.85 14.29
C ILE A 624 4.34 -19.86 14.55
N TYR A 625 3.66 -19.95 15.69
CA TYR A 625 2.62 -19.00 16.05
C TYR A 625 2.61 -18.69 17.54
N LEU A 626 2.02 -17.58 17.91
CA LEU A 626 1.80 -17.17 19.28
C LEU A 626 0.54 -17.85 19.82
N LYS A 627 0.72 -18.89 20.61
CA LYS A 627 -0.37 -19.64 21.24
C LYS A 627 -0.78 -18.98 22.55
N PRO A 628 -2.09 -18.72 22.78
CA PRO A 628 -2.56 -18.27 24.09
C PRO A 628 -2.24 -19.30 25.17
N ASP A 629 -1.71 -18.84 26.30
CA ASP A 629 -1.48 -19.67 27.48
C ASP A 629 -2.77 -19.78 28.30
N SER A 630 -2.85 -20.86 29.08
CA SER A 630 -4.04 -21.14 29.88
C SER A 630 -4.24 -20.18 31.05
N VAL A 631 -3.18 -19.53 31.52
CA VAL A 631 -3.20 -18.63 32.68
C VAL A 631 -2.53 -17.30 32.32
N PRO A 632 -3.23 -16.16 32.55
CA PRO A 632 -2.61 -14.86 32.42
C PRO A 632 -1.46 -14.67 33.42
N ILE A 633 -0.49 -13.82 33.06
CA ILE A 633 0.67 -13.52 33.94
C ILE A 633 0.44 -12.23 34.70
N ILE A 634 0.74 -12.27 36.01
CA ILE A 634 0.74 -11.09 36.90
C ILE A 634 2.15 -10.51 36.95
N ARG A 635 2.25 -9.20 36.79
CA ARG A 635 3.48 -8.41 36.99
C ARG A 635 3.16 -7.20 37.86
N GLN A 636 4.18 -6.46 38.31
CA GLN A 636 3.98 -5.23 39.10
C GLN A 636 3.06 -4.20 38.38
N ARG A 637 2.95 -4.26 37.08
CA ARG A 637 2.18 -3.33 36.22
C ARG A 637 0.75 -3.79 35.99
N GLY A 638 0.35 -4.99 36.38
CA GLY A 638 -0.97 -5.54 36.18
C GLY A 638 -1.01 -6.99 35.76
N ALA A 639 -2.17 -7.41 35.28
CA ALA A 639 -2.45 -8.75 34.79
C ALA A 639 -2.57 -8.74 33.25
N PHE A 640 -1.88 -9.67 32.59
CA PHE A 640 -1.76 -9.68 31.14
C PHE A 640 -2.06 -11.07 30.57
N PRO A 641 -2.82 -11.15 29.46
CA PRO A 641 -2.88 -12.36 28.64
C PRO A 641 -1.47 -12.80 28.26
N ALA A 642 -1.16 -14.07 28.45
CA ALA A 642 0.14 -14.64 28.14
C ALA A 642 0.08 -15.47 26.86
N TYR A 643 1.17 -15.46 26.11
CA TYR A 643 1.32 -16.17 24.85
C TYR A 643 2.71 -16.77 24.71
N THR A 644 2.78 -18.03 24.26
CA THR A 644 4.04 -18.72 24.03
C THR A 644 4.23 -19.04 22.56
N TYR A 645 5.42 -18.72 22.00
CA TYR A 645 5.80 -19.13 20.65
C TYR A 645 5.93 -20.65 20.59
N THR A 646 5.11 -21.26 19.74
CA THR A 646 5.09 -22.70 19.53
C THR A 646 5.07 -23.01 18.03
N GLN A 647 5.33 -24.26 17.66
CA GLN A 647 5.30 -24.66 16.27
C GLN A 647 4.50 -25.95 16.06
N VAL A 648 3.83 -26.03 14.90
CA VAL A 648 3.00 -27.14 14.48
C VAL A 648 3.13 -27.31 12.96
N ASN A 649 2.71 -28.46 12.43
CA ASN A 649 2.46 -28.60 11.00
C ASN A 649 1.06 -28.07 10.69
N ALA A 650 0.97 -27.12 9.78
CA ALA A 650 -0.29 -26.44 9.46
C ALA A 650 -0.60 -26.49 7.97
N THR A 651 -1.89 -26.51 7.63
CA THR A 651 -2.36 -26.40 6.25
C THR A 651 -3.34 -25.25 6.12
N PHE A 652 -3.09 -24.37 5.16
CA PHE A 652 -3.96 -23.26 4.77
C PHE A 652 -4.52 -23.54 3.38
N ARG A 653 -5.85 -23.66 3.26
CA ARG A 653 -6.53 -23.86 1.98
C ARG A 653 -7.57 -22.78 1.80
N GLY A 654 -7.78 -22.36 0.59
CA GLY A 654 -8.79 -21.36 0.36
C GLY A 654 -9.19 -21.20 -1.08
N PHE A 655 -10.18 -20.34 -1.21
CA PHE A 655 -10.81 -19.98 -2.45
C PHE A 655 -11.05 -18.48 -2.44
N ASP A 656 -10.54 -17.81 -3.46
CA ASP A 656 -10.79 -16.40 -3.73
C ASP A 656 -11.59 -16.27 -5.02
N ALA A 657 -12.64 -15.48 -5.01
CA ALA A 657 -13.39 -15.16 -6.21
C ALA A 657 -13.64 -13.65 -6.27
N SER A 658 -13.43 -13.09 -7.43
CA SER A 658 -13.84 -11.72 -7.75
C SER A 658 -14.51 -11.70 -9.10
N PHE A 659 -15.61 -10.95 -9.22
CA PHE A 659 -16.20 -10.65 -10.51
C PHE A 659 -16.70 -9.22 -10.57
N SER A 660 -16.62 -8.64 -11.74
CA SER A 660 -17.19 -7.35 -12.08
C SER A 660 -18.10 -7.54 -13.27
N TYR A 661 -19.36 -7.11 -13.13
CA TYR A 661 -20.36 -7.22 -14.17
C TYR A 661 -20.96 -5.85 -14.52
N LYS A 662 -20.89 -5.47 -15.79
CA LYS A 662 -21.49 -4.24 -16.32
C LYS A 662 -22.89 -4.54 -16.86
N PHE A 663 -23.91 -4.13 -16.11
CA PHE A 663 -25.30 -4.22 -16.55
C PHE A 663 -25.54 -3.32 -17.76
N THR A 664 -25.06 -2.07 -17.65
CA THR A 664 -25.10 -1.04 -18.68
C THR A 664 -23.72 -0.37 -18.79
N SER A 665 -23.59 0.63 -19.66
CA SER A 665 -22.41 1.51 -19.71
C SER A 665 -22.20 2.33 -18.42
N HIS A 666 -23.24 2.46 -17.59
CA HIS A 666 -23.26 3.28 -16.39
C HIS A 666 -23.39 2.51 -15.09
N LEU A 667 -23.91 1.28 -15.12
CA LEU A 667 -24.18 0.50 -13.90
C LEU A 667 -23.37 -0.77 -13.88
N SER A 668 -22.57 -0.95 -12.83
CA SER A 668 -21.73 -2.13 -12.61
C SER A 668 -21.88 -2.66 -11.19
N LEU A 669 -21.67 -3.98 -11.05
CA LEU A 669 -21.60 -4.71 -9.79
C LEU A 669 -20.22 -5.33 -9.67
N VAL A 670 -19.58 -5.16 -8.53
CA VAL A 670 -18.37 -5.89 -8.16
C VAL A 670 -18.66 -6.73 -6.94
N SER A 671 -18.24 -7.99 -6.96
CA SER A 671 -18.36 -8.91 -5.81
C SER A 671 -17.04 -9.63 -5.59
N LYS A 672 -16.61 -9.71 -4.33
CA LYS A 672 -15.35 -10.32 -3.90
C LYS A 672 -15.66 -11.24 -2.72
N THR A 673 -15.27 -12.50 -2.83
CA THR A 673 -15.47 -13.51 -1.77
C THR A 673 -14.16 -14.19 -1.47
N SER A 674 -13.86 -14.36 -0.19
CA SER A 674 -12.68 -15.08 0.29
C SER A 674 -13.09 -16.11 1.33
N LEU A 675 -12.72 -17.35 1.08
CA LEU A 675 -12.95 -18.49 1.97
C LEU A 675 -11.59 -19.06 2.38
N LEU A 676 -11.36 -19.19 3.69
CA LEU A 676 -10.11 -19.70 4.23
C LEU A 676 -10.35 -20.80 5.26
N PHE A 677 -9.59 -21.87 5.15
CA PHE A 677 -9.54 -23.01 6.07
C PHE A 677 -8.10 -23.23 6.51
N ALA A 678 -7.80 -22.99 7.77
CA ALA A 678 -6.50 -23.29 8.37
C ALA A 678 -6.65 -24.38 9.45
N TYR A 679 -5.79 -25.38 9.39
CA TYR A 679 -5.85 -26.55 10.25
C TYR A 679 -4.48 -26.92 10.80
N ASP A 680 -4.41 -27.14 12.12
CA ASP A 680 -3.26 -27.66 12.82
C ASP A 680 -3.24 -29.20 12.67
N GLN A 681 -2.32 -29.71 11.89
CA GLN A 681 -2.16 -31.14 11.61
C GLN A 681 -1.54 -31.89 12.81
N THR A 682 -0.76 -31.19 13.62
CA THR A 682 -0.06 -31.79 14.78
C THR A 682 -1.03 -32.09 15.90
N ASN A 683 -1.86 -31.13 16.26
CA ASN A 683 -2.81 -31.23 17.38
C ASN A 683 -4.24 -31.57 16.93
N GLN A 684 -4.47 -31.82 15.63
CA GLN A 684 -5.76 -32.16 15.04
C GLN A 684 -6.85 -31.13 15.39
N GLY A 685 -6.55 -29.84 15.24
CA GLY A 685 -7.40 -28.74 15.64
C GLY A 685 -7.32 -27.51 14.75
N TYR A 686 -7.89 -26.40 15.22
CA TYR A 686 -7.87 -25.12 14.53
C TYR A 686 -6.83 -24.18 15.14
N LEU A 687 -6.33 -23.27 14.31
CA LEU A 687 -5.40 -22.22 14.72
C LEU A 687 -6.13 -20.97 15.20
N VAL A 688 -5.49 -20.20 16.10
CA VAL A 688 -5.97 -18.87 16.53
C VAL A 688 -5.65 -17.81 15.47
N PHE A 689 -6.37 -16.68 15.50
CA PHE A 689 -6.14 -15.51 14.64
C PHE A 689 -6.23 -15.79 13.13
N ILE A 690 -7.00 -16.79 12.75
CA ILE A 690 -7.29 -17.09 11.33
C ILE A 690 -8.48 -16.26 10.87
N PRO A 691 -8.36 -15.49 9.76
CA PRO A 691 -9.45 -14.68 9.23
C PRO A 691 -10.74 -15.47 9.01
N PRO A 692 -11.90 -14.91 9.39
CA PRO A 692 -13.19 -15.46 9.01
C PRO A 692 -13.45 -15.31 7.50
N ASN A 693 -14.40 -16.10 6.99
CA ASN A 693 -14.87 -15.92 5.63
C ASN A 693 -15.55 -14.58 5.45
N ARG A 694 -15.38 -13.95 4.28
CA ARG A 694 -15.98 -12.65 4.00
C ARG A 694 -16.41 -12.51 2.55
N THR A 695 -17.40 -11.65 2.33
CA THR A 695 -17.88 -11.22 1.01
C THR A 695 -18.06 -9.72 1.00
N ASP A 696 -17.47 -9.06 0.01
CA ASP A 696 -17.63 -7.64 -0.29
C ASP A 696 -18.41 -7.48 -1.59
N ASN A 697 -19.43 -6.65 -1.59
CA ASN A 697 -20.18 -6.31 -2.80
C ASN A 697 -20.26 -4.80 -2.96
N SER A 698 -20.17 -4.29 -4.19
CA SER A 698 -20.40 -2.90 -4.50
C SER A 698 -21.19 -2.74 -5.79
N LEU A 699 -22.22 -1.90 -5.73
CA LEU A 699 -23.01 -1.47 -6.88
C LEU A 699 -22.65 -0.02 -7.18
N ARG A 700 -22.17 0.23 -8.39
CA ARG A 700 -21.67 1.53 -8.83
C ARG A 700 -22.41 2.01 -10.07
N TYR A 701 -22.90 3.23 -9.96
CA TYR A 701 -23.38 4.02 -11.11
C TYR A 701 -22.32 5.08 -11.44
N GLU A 702 -21.97 5.22 -12.72
CA GLU A 702 -21.00 6.22 -13.19
C GLU A 702 -21.44 6.85 -14.49
N THR A 703 -21.10 8.13 -14.68
CA THR A 703 -21.31 8.88 -15.92
C THR A 703 -20.12 9.79 -16.20
N ALA A 704 -19.78 9.94 -17.47
CA ALA A 704 -18.68 10.79 -17.88
C ALA A 704 -18.90 12.27 -17.47
N THR A 705 -20.15 12.76 -17.60
CA THR A 705 -20.50 14.14 -17.28
C THR A 705 -21.88 14.23 -16.63
N TRP A 706 -22.05 15.21 -15.72
CA TRP A 706 -23.32 15.63 -15.14
C TRP A 706 -23.28 17.15 -14.96
N GLY A 707 -23.86 17.89 -15.90
CA GLY A 707 -23.71 19.33 -15.95
C GLY A 707 -22.24 19.74 -16.16
N GLN A 708 -21.68 20.52 -15.26
CA GLN A 708 -20.27 20.94 -15.26
C GLN A 708 -19.33 19.96 -14.58
N LEU A 709 -19.86 18.91 -13.98
CA LEU A 709 -19.07 17.88 -13.30
C LEU A 709 -18.69 16.78 -14.28
N THR A 710 -17.47 16.26 -14.13
CA THR A 710 -16.95 15.13 -14.92
C THR A 710 -16.64 13.94 -14.01
N HIS A 711 -16.54 12.73 -14.55
CA HIS A 711 -16.24 11.50 -13.80
C HIS A 711 -17.13 11.30 -12.57
N VAL A 712 -18.42 11.56 -12.73
CA VAL A 712 -19.39 11.49 -11.62
C VAL A 712 -19.76 10.03 -11.37
N TYR A 713 -19.66 9.63 -10.11
CA TYR A 713 -20.12 8.30 -9.71
C TYR A 713 -20.75 8.28 -8.31
N ALA A 714 -21.61 7.29 -8.10
CA ALA A 714 -22.15 6.93 -6.82
C ALA A 714 -22.03 5.41 -6.63
N GLN A 715 -21.60 4.99 -5.46
CA GLN A 715 -21.38 3.59 -5.12
C GLN A 715 -21.99 3.27 -3.77
N LEU A 716 -22.69 2.13 -3.70
CA LEU A 716 -23.11 1.49 -2.46
C LEU A 716 -22.30 0.21 -2.28
N SER A 717 -21.82 -0.03 -1.09
CA SER A 717 -21.05 -1.22 -0.76
C SER A 717 -21.59 -1.93 0.46
N SER A 718 -21.40 -3.26 0.50
CA SER A 718 -21.73 -4.09 1.63
C SER A 718 -20.59 -5.04 1.94
N LEU A 719 -20.26 -5.19 3.21
CA LEU A 719 -19.30 -6.15 3.73
C LEU A 719 -20.02 -7.11 4.68
N TYR A 720 -19.99 -8.38 4.35
CA TYR A 720 -20.41 -9.44 5.26
C TYR A 720 -19.19 -10.23 5.73
N VAL A 721 -19.03 -10.37 7.04
CA VAL A 721 -18.00 -11.18 7.68
C VAL A 721 -18.67 -12.24 8.55
N ALA A 722 -18.40 -13.49 8.26
CA ALA A 722 -18.97 -14.62 8.98
C ALA A 722 -18.34 -14.76 10.38
N ARG A 723 -19.05 -15.37 11.32
CA ARG A 723 -18.44 -15.80 12.58
C ARG A 723 -17.32 -16.82 12.30
N GLN A 724 -16.20 -16.71 13.00
CA GLN A 724 -15.11 -17.68 12.89
C GLN A 724 -15.41 -18.95 13.71
N ASN A 725 -16.10 -19.89 13.06
CA ASN A 725 -16.45 -21.18 13.70
C ASN A 725 -15.31 -22.20 13.65
N ARG A 726 -14.22 -21.90 12.93
CA ARG A 726 -13.03 -22.75 12.84
C ARG A 726 -11.89 -22.10 13.65
N ALA A 727 -12.14 -21.96 14.94
CA ALA A 727 -11.20 -21.51 15.95
C ALA A 727 -11.09 -22.57 17.06
N PRO A 728 -10.04 -22.60 17.86
CA PRO A 728 -9.97 -23.47 19.02
C PRO A 728 -11.17 -23.27 19.94
N ALA A 729 -11.70 -24.36 20.48
CA ALA A 729 -12.79 -24.30 21.44
C ALA A 729 -12.34 -23.54 22.69
N VAL A 730 -13.11 -22.54 23.09
CA VAL A 730 -12.85 -21.76 24.30
C VAL A 730 -13.62 -22.35 25.45
N THR A 731 -12.89 -22.81 26.49
CA THR A 731 -13.50 -23.25 27.75
C THR A 731 -12.88 -22.49 28.90
N GLN A 732 -13.62 -22.32 29.96
CA GLN A 732 -13.19 -21.77 31.24
C GLN A 732 -13.49 -22.76 32.35
N ARG A 733 -12.52 -23.00 33.21
CA ARG A 733 -12.70 -23.78 34.42
C ARG A 733 -12.04 -23.05 35.59
N GLN A 734 -12.63 -23.18 36.78
CA GLN A 734 -12.00 -22.66 37.98
C GLN A 734 -11.23 -23.78 38.65
N GLU A 735 -9.96 -23.55 38.92
CA GLU A 735 -9.06 -24.48 39.58
C GLU A 735 -8.18 -23.70 40.55
N ASN A 736 -8.17 -24.12 41.84
CA ASN A 736 -7.40 -23.46 42.91
C ASN A 736 -7.64 -21.92 42.99
N GLY A 737 -8.86 -21.47 42.76
CA GLY A 737 -9.20 -20.04 42.79
C GLY A 737 -8.80 -19.25 41.54
N GLN A 738 -8.15 -19.88 40.57
CA GLN A 738 -7.77 -19.26 39.28
C GLN A 738 -8.73 -19.70 38.16
N ILE A 739 -8.95 -18.80 37.20
CA ILE A 739 -9.65 -19.12 35.94
C ILE A 739 -8.61 -19.58 34.92
N ILE A 740 -8.78 -20.82 34.46
CA ILE A 740 -7.95 -21.44 33.44
C ILE A 740 -8.71 -21.42 32.12
N PHE A 741 -8.12 -20.78 31.13
CA PHE A 741 -8.64 -20.75 29.74
C PHE A 741 -8.04 -21.89 28.92
N THR A 742 -8.81 -22.36 27.93
CA THR A 742 -8.28 -23.20 26.86
C THR A 742 -8.66 -22.60 25.51
N GLY A 743 -7.77 -22.68 24.56
CA GLY A 743 -7.99 -22.23 23.19
C GLY A 743 -7.76 -20.74 22.98
N ASP A 744 -8.52 -19.88 23.64
CA ASP A 744 -8.41 -18.42 23.59
C ASP A 744 -9.03 -17.80 24.86
N PHE A 745 -8.89 -16.48 25.07
CA PHE A 745 -9.45 -15.77 26.23
C PHE A 745 -10.92 -15.41 26.07
N SER A 746 -11.46 -15.41 24.85
CA SER A 746 -12.90 -15.26 24.57
C SER A 746 -13.33 -16.02 23.32
N VAL A 747 -14.62 -16.33 23.25
CA VAL A 747 -15.22 -16.93 22.06
C VAL A 747 -15.15 -15.98 20.85
N PRO A 748 -15.05 -16.52 19.62
CA PRO A 748 -15.08 -15.68 18.42
C PRO A 748 -16.33 -14.81 18.36
N PRO A 749 -16.17 -13.51 17.99
CA PRO A 749 -17.30 -12.59 17.85
C PRO A 749 -18.38 -13.07 16.88
N PRO A 750 -19.63 -12.59 17.00
CA PRO A 750 -20.69 -12.85 16.04
C PRO A 750 -20.34 -12.38 14.63
N ALA A 751 -21.04 -12.94 13.62
CA ALA A 751 -21.01 -12.39 12.26
C ALA A 751 -21.52 -10.94 12.25
N TYR A 752 -21.03 -10.15 11.30
CA TYR A 752 -21.48 -8.77 11.14
C TYR A 752 -21.65 -8.38 9.66
N PHE A 753 -22.48 -7.35 9.45
CA PHE A 753 -22.79 -6.79 8.15
C PHE A 753 -22.64 -5.28 8.19
N LEU A 754 -21.81 -4.70 7.32
CA LEU A 754 -21.55 -3.28 7.23
C LEU A 754 -21.97 -2.74 5.87
N LEU A 755 -22.55 -1.54 5.88
CA LEU A 755 -22.85 -0.77 4.68
C LEU A 755 -21.87 0.38 4.52
N GLY A 756 -21.49 0.68 3.29
CA GLY A 756 -20.72 1.85 2.89
C GLY A 756 -21.37 2.55 1.70
N ALA A 757 -21.08 3.83 1.57
CA ALA A 757 -21.48 4.64 0.43
C ALA A 757 -20.34 5.57 0.01
N GLU A 758 -20.25 5.82 -1.29
CA GLU A 758 -19.25 6.74 -1.85
C GLU A 758 -19.86 7.51 -3.02
N VAL A 759 -19.57 8.81 -3.09
CA VAL A 759 -19.89 9.69 -4.22
C VAL A 759 -18.64 10.45 -4.59
N GLY A 760 -18.31 10.46 -5.86
CA GLY A 760 -17.15 11.19 -6.35
C GLY A 760 -17.43 11.89 -7.66
N PHE A 761 -16.70 12.97 -7.90
CA PHE A 761 -16.73 13.74 -9.13
C PHE A 761 -15.46 14.56 -9.31
N SER A 762 -15.22 15.00 -10.53
CA SER A 762 -14.17 15.97 -10.86
C SER A 762 -14.81 17.27 -11.34
N THR A 763 -14.19 18.40 -10.96
CA THR A 763 -14.55 19.75 -11.44
C THR A 763 -13.29 20.52 -11.77
N ALA A 764 -13.42 21.72 -12.33
CA ALA A 764 -12.30 22.58 -12.63
C ALA A 764 -12.01 23.53 -11.44
N PHE A 765 -10.76 23.61 -11.01
CA PHE A 765 -10.24 24.65 -10.13
C PHE A 765 -9.23 25.50 -10.91
N GLY A 766 -9.70 26.62 -11.46
CA GLY A 766 -8.96 27.36 -12.48
C GLY A 766 -8.73 26.52 -13.74
N ARG A 767 -7.46 26.18 -14.02
CA ARG A 767 -7.06 25.33 -15.16
C ARG A 767 -6.73 23.89 -14.75
N GLN A 768 -6.87 23.55 -13.48
CA GLN A 768 -6.51 22.23 -12.94
C GLN A 768 -7.78 21.41 -12.64
N PRO A 769 -7.76 20.09 -12.84
CA PRO A 769 -8.84 19.24 -12.38
C PRO A 769 -8.82 19.16 -10.85
N LEU A 770 -9.98 19.23 -10.22
CA LEU A 770 -10.15 19.02 -8.78
C LEU A 770 -11.04 17.80 -8.58
N ASN A 771 -10.49 16.75 -8.00
CA ASN A 771 -11.21 15.52 -7.71
C ASN A 771 -11.72 15.56 -6.27
N ILE A 772 -13.00 15.30 -6.07
CA ILE A 772 -13.66 15.30 -4.76
C ILE A 772 -14.36 13.97 -4.57
N VAL A 773 -14.13 13.34 -3.41
CA VAL A 773 -14.78 12.08 -3.01
C VAL A 773 -15.32 12.22 -1.60
N LEU A 774 -16.60 11.97 -1.42
CA LEU A 774 -17.26 11.82 -0.14
C LEU A 774 -17.58 10.34 0.07
N SER A 775 -17.07 9.75 1.15
CA SER A 775 -17.29 8.32 1.43
C SER A 775 -17.72 8.11 2.88
N SER A 776 -18.50 7.05 3.11
CA SER A 776 -18.89 6.62 4.44
C SER A 776 -18.62 5.13 4.61
N THR A 777 -18.03 4.76 5.74
CA THR A 777 -17.89 3.37 6.19
C THR A 777 -18.75 3.13 7.42
N ASN A 778 -19.22 1.90 7.63
CA ASN A 778 -20.18 1.55 8.69
C ASN A 778 -21.34 2.56 8.75
N LEU A 779 -22.01 2.79 7.61
CA LEU A 779 -23.05 3.81 7.46
C LEU A 779 -24.20 3.65 8.45
N ALA A 780 -24.56 2.42 8.80
CA ALA A 780 -25.60 2.09 9.77
C ALA A 780 -25.15 2.21 11.23
N ASN A 781 -23.88 2.52 11.50
CA ASN A 781 -23.28 2.61 12.83
C ASN A 781 -23.44 1.34 13.68
N VAL A 782 -23.21 0.19 13.07
CA VAL A 782 -23.30 -1.14 13.69
C VAL A 782 -22.18 -1.32 14.71
N SER A 783 -22.49 -1.77 15.92
CA SER A 783 -21.51 -2.26 16.90
C SER A 783 -21.07 -3.67 16.53
N TYR A 784 -19.77 -3.88 16.38
CA TYR A 784 -19.19 -5.18 16.04
C TYR A 784 -17.76 -5.29 16.57
N ARG A 785 -17.25 -6.52 16.63
CA ARG A 785 -15.87 -6.84 16.96
C ARG A 785 -15.27 -7.70 15.85
N ASP A 786 -14.08 -7.35 15.36
CA ASP A 786 -13.37 -8.16 14.37
C ASP A 786 -12.54 -9.24 15.08
N TYR A 787 -12.58 -10.48 14.58
CA TYR A 787 -11.82 -11.60 15.17
C TYR A 787 -10.30 -11.37 15.11
N LEU A 788 -9.80 -10.60 14.15
CA LEU A 788 -8.38 -10.29 14.02
C LEU A 788 -7.93 -9.06 14.82
N ASN A 789 -8.84 -8.35 15.50
CA ASN A 789 -8.45 -7.26 16.38
C ASN A 789 -7.96 -7.83 17.73
N ARG A 790 -6.72 -7.51 18.12
CA ARG A 790 -6.13 -7.93 19.41
C ARG A 790 -6.87 -7.33 20.60
N PHE A 791 -7.57 -6.21 20.43
CA PHE A 791 -8.38 -5.56 21.46
C PHE A 791 -9.86 -5.98 21.43
N ARG A 792 -10.24 -6.98 20.63
CA ARG A 792 -11.61 -7.53 20.60
C ARG A 792 -12.13 -8.02 21.98
N TYR A 793 -11.21 -8.29 22.90
CA TYR A 793 -11.57 -8.67 24.27
C TYR A 793 -12.14 -7.51 25.07
N PHE A 794 -11.80 -6.26 24.71
CA PHE A 794 -12.00 -5.07 25.54
C PHE A 794 -12.92 -4.04 24.92
N THR A 795 -13.04 -3.99 23.59
CA THR A 795 -13.75 -2.90 22.89
C THR A 795 -14.32 -3.32 21.56
N ASP A 796 -15.33 -2.58 21.10
CA ASP A 796 -15.89 -2.66 19.75
C ASP A 796 -14.98 -1.95 18.73
N GLU A 797 -15.19 -2.26 17.45
CA GLU A 797 -14.57 -1.58 16.32
C GLU A 797 -15.08 -0.14 16.14
N PRO A 798 -14.35 0.70 15.38
CA PRO A 798 -14.80 2.05 15.07
C PRO A 798 -16.21 2.08 14.46
N GLY A 799 -17.04 2.99 14.93
CA GLY A 799 -18.38 3.26 14.41
C GLY A 799 -18.35 3.93 13.03
N ARG A 800 -19.48 4.54 12.66
CA ARG A 800 -19.61 5.26 11.38
C ARG A 800 -18.53 6.31 11.21
N ASN A 801 -17.93 6.32 10.00
CA ASN A 801 -16.95 7.32 9.60
C ASN A 801 -17.31 7.91 8.24
N ILE A 802 -17.47 9.22 8.15
CA ILE A 802 -17.66 9.96 6.90
C ILE A 802 -16.36 10.68 6.58
N SER A 803 -15.86 10.53 5.37
CA SER A 803 -14.59 11.11 4.92
C SER A 803 -14.78 11.94 3.67
N LEU A 804 -14.24 13.15 3.66
CA LEU A 804 -14.09 14.01 2.49
C LEU A 804 -12.64 13.95 2.02
N LYS A 805 -12.43 13.65 0.75
CA LYS A 805 -11.11 13.58 0.12
C LYS A 805 -11.08 14.55 -1.05
N ILE A 806 -10.04 15.35 -1.11
CA ILE A 806 -9.80 16.34 -2.17
C ILE A 806 -8.43 16.07 -2.76
N ASN A 807 -8.38 15.90 -4.08
CA ASN A 807 -7.14 15.69 -4.81
C ASN A 807 -7.02 16.76 -5.89
N LEU A 808 -5.90 17.49 -5.89
CA LEU A 808 -5.60 18.56 -6.84
C LEU A 808 -4.26 18.27 -7.53
N PRO A 809 -4.26 17.67 -8.72
CA PRO A 809 -3.06 17.59 -9.57
C PRO A 809 -2.64 18.99 -10.03
N LEU A 810 -1.34 19.26 -10.02
CA LEU A 810 -0.76 20.55 -10.38
C LEU A 810 0.14 20.41 -11.62
N THR A 811 -0.08 21.26 -12.61
CA THR A 811 0.87 21.48 -13.73
C THR A 811 1.32 22.94 -13.66
N LEU A 812 2.55 23.16 -13.16
CA LEU A 812 3.05 24.51 -12.83
C LEU A 812 3.78 25.16 -14.01
N SER A 813 4.50 24.39 -14.82
CA SER A 813 5.15 24.86 -16.04
C SER A 813 5.46 23.71 -17.00
N ARG A 814 5.52 24.02 -18.29
CA ARG A 814 6.09 23.16 -19.34
C ARG A 814 7.37 23.76 -19.91
#